data_8c60310c6a5e85a37cda3f6abd8ef8ee
#
_entry.id   8c60310c6a5e85a37cda3f6abd8ef8ee
#
_cell.length_a   1.000
_cell.length_b   1.000
_cell.length_c   1.000
_cell.angle_alpha   90.00
_cell.angle_beta   90.00
_cell.angle_gamma   90.00
#
_symmetry.space_group_name_H-M   'P 1'
#
loop_
_entity.id
_entity.type
_entity.pdbx_description
1 polymer ?
#
loop_
_entity_poly.entity_id
_entity_poly.type
_entity_poly.pdbx_seq_one_letter_code
_entity_poly.pdbx_strand_id
1 'polypeptide(L)'
;MRKLTVLCLLAVSLMATAQTHVLEVNTKKLGAPIQPTMYGIFFEDINYAADGGLYAEMVKNRSFEFPQHLMGWRAFGNFEVEDDGPFERNPHYVRLGYSGHRDKITGLENEGFFGIAVKEGATYRFSVWARCPEGGQSTLEVSFVKNNTMEEDQRFATVNIDISGKEWKKYTAELTSPRTEPKGALRIFLAGDKVTTDVEHISLFPTDTWKGRENGMRKDLAQALADMHPGVFRFPGGCIVEGTDLDTRYQWKNSVGPVENRPLNENRWHYTFGHRFYPDYFQSYGLGFFEFFQLCEDFGCEALPVISCGLSCQFQNPDPTKPGVHVALDDLDSYIQDALDLVEFANGPVDSKWGKVRADMGHPEPFNLKFLGVGNEQWDYDEEHGGFGPVFTERLKKFNAALRAKYPELKLIGTTGPNSEGWDFDLLQPRMKELKVDLYDEHYYRNEQWFLSHGLRYDTYDRKGPKVFAGEYACHGSNDHKWNHYYTSLLEAAHMTGIERNADIVHMATYAPLFAHVEGWQWRPDAIWFDNLRMFKSVSYYVQQMYAMNKGTNVLSLTMDKKPVAGQAGQDGLFASSVFDKNTGEVIIKVVNTSNQSQPISIQLTGMKGERTAQTITLSHNGMDDENTLDNPERITPKNGTLKVDAGKGATLLLDDIPAMSFRLYKVKK
;
A
#
# COMPACT_ATOMS: atom_id res chain seq x y z
N MET A 1 -71.35 36.00 34.24
CA MET A 1 -71.18 35.56 32.85
C MET A 1 -69.86 36.12 32.33
N ARG A 2 -68.84 35.27 32.38
CA ARG A 2 -67.52 35.63 31.86
C ARG A 2 -67.36 34.90 30.50
N LYS A 3 -67.18 35.68 29.45
CA LYS A 3 -66.91 35.14 28.11
C LYS A 3 -65.43 34.75 28.01
N LEU A 4 -65.20 33.46 27.75
CA LEU A 4 -63.88 32.94 27.44
C LEU A 4 -63.65 33.10 25.94
N THR A 5 -62.68 33.90 25.54
CA THR A 5 -62.24 34.04 24.15
C THR A 5 -61.14 33.03 23.90
N VAL A 6 -61.39 32.00 23.09
CA VAL A 6 -60.37 31.01 22.64
C VAL A 6 -59.63 31.62 21.47
N LEU A 7 -58.36 31.90 21.66
CA LEU A 7 -57.42 32.31 20.59
C LEU A 7 -56.84 31.02 19.95
N CYS A 8 -57.28 30.69 18.73
CA CYS A 8 -56.65 29.66 17.91
C CYS A 8 -55.34 30.25 17.29
N LEU A 9 -54.19 29.88 17.80
CA LEU A 9 -52.93 30.05 17.12
C LEU A 9 -52.81 29.02 15.98
N LEU A 10 -52.96 29.45 14.74
CA LEU A 10 -52.53 28.69 13.56
C LEU A 10 -50.99 28.75 13.52
N ALA A 11 -50.38 27.63 13.89
CA ALA A 11 -48.97 27.37 13.58
C ALA A 11 -48.86 27.06 12.09
N VAL A 12 -48.52 28.05 11.28
CA VAL A 12 -48.07 27.84 9.90
C VAL A 12 -46.65 27.26 9.99
N SER A 13 -46.55 25.97 9.87
CA SER A 13 -45.26 25.33 9.60
C SER A 13 -44.78 25.77 8.21
N LEU A 14 -43.88 26.73 8.15
CA LEU A 14 -43.07 26.99 6.96
C LEU A 14 -42.26 25.70 6.71
N MET A 15 -42.72 24.82 5.81
CA MET A 15 -41.84 23.90 5.17
C MET A 15 -40.87 24.72 4.31
N ALA A 16 -39.66 24.92 4.81
CA ALA A 16 -38.56 25.41 3.98
C ALA A 16 -38.38 24.38 2.89
N THR A 17 -38.82 24.67 1.67
CA THR A 17 -38.41 23.86 0.49
C THR A 17 -36.91 24.01 0.38
N ALA A 18 -36.17 22.92 0.49
CA ALA A 18 -34.73 22.90 0.30
C ALA A 18 -34.41 23.60 -1.04
N GLN A 19 -33.50 24.56 -1.01
CA GLN A 19 -33.10 25.29 -2.21
C GLN A 19 -32.36 24.29 -3.15
N THR A 20 -32.82 24.19 -4.41
CA THR A 20 -32.15 23.39 -5.41
C THR A 20 -30.80 24.02 -5.78
N HIS A 21 -29.70 23.33 -5.53
CA HIS A 21 -28.35 23.78 -5.90
C HIS A 21 -28.11 23.60 -7.40
N VAL A 22 -27.65 24.63 -8.07
CA VAL A 22 -27.37 24.60 -9.50
C VAL A 22 -25.86 24.41 -9.73
N LEU A 23 -25.48 23.27 -10.27
CA LEU A 23 -24.12 22.94 -10.66
C LEU A 23 -23.96 23.16 -12.18
N GLU A 24 -23.07 24.05 -12.59
CA GLU A 24 -22.80 24.36 -13.98
C GLU A 24 -21.53 23.63 -14.45
N VAL A 25 -21.66 22.73 -15.43
CA VAL A 25 -20.55 22.00 -16.07
C VAL A 25 -20.35 22.52 -17.50
N ASN A 26 -19.16 23.08 -17.78
CA ASN A 26 -18.82 23.53 -19.13
C ASN A 26 -18.19 22.41 -19.93
N THR A 27 -18.97 21.74 -20.79
CA THR A 27 -18.51 20.64 -21.64
C THR A 27 -17.91 21.12 -22.97
N LYS A 28 -17.93 22.43 -23.25
CA LYS A 28 -17.39 23.00 -24.51
C LYS A 28 -15.90 23.21 -24.47
N LYS A 29 -15.33 23.46 -23.29
CA LYS A 29 -13.93 23.78 -23.10
C LYS A 29 -13.26 22.75 -22.18
N LEU A 30 -12.30 22.02 -22.72
CA LEU A 30 -11.45 21.15 -21.93
C LEU A 30 -10.49 21.98 -21.09
N GLY A 31 -10.37 21.63 -19.82
CA GLY A 31 -9.38 22.14 -18.88
C GLY A 31 -8.07 21.35 -18.96
N ALA A 32 -7.36 21.33 -17.83
CA ALA A 32 -6.09 20.66 -17.70
C ALA A 32 -6.16 19.16 -18.09
N PRO A 33 -5.13 18.62 -18.73
CA PRO A 33 -5.01 17.18 -18.89
C PRO A 33 -4.81 16.49 -17.53
N ILE A 34 -5.39 15.32 -17.39
CA ILE A 34 -5.22 14.48 -16.22
C ILE A 34 -4.12 13.47 -16.52
N GLN A 35 -3.14 13.40 -15.63
CA GLN A 35 -2.01 12.49 -15.81
C GLN A 35 -2.47 11.01 -15.68
N PRO A 36 -1.88 10.08 -16.44
CA PRO A 36 -2.12 8.66 -16.22
C PRO A 36 -1.84 8.21 -14.78
N THR A 37 -0.87 8.84 -14.14
CA THR A 37 -0.41 8.58 -12.77
C THR A 37 -1.26 9.20 -11.66
N MET A 38 -2.35 9.92 -11.98
CA MET A 38 -3.12 10.74 -11.03
C MET A 38 -3.54 9.99 -9.77
N TYR A 39 -4.00 8.76 -9.92
CA TYR A 39 -4.41 7.92 -8.79
C TYR A 39 -3.58 6.64 -8.79
N GLY A 40 -2.96 6.36 -7.67
CA GLY A 40 -2.05 5.22 -7.52
C GLY A 40 -2.21 4.52 -6.19
N ILE A 41 -1.24 3.68 -5.90
CA ILE A 41 -1.13 2.91 -4.66
C ILE A 41 0.23 3.13 -4.01
N PHE A 42 0.24 3.07 -2.67
CA PHE A 42 1.43 3.15 -1.83
C PHE A 42 1.59 1.87 -1.03
N PHE A 43 2.72 1.20 -1.15
CA PHE A 43 3.04 0.03 -0.35
C PHE A 43 4.13 0.35 0.66
N GLU A 44 3.91 -0.06 1.88
CA GLU A 44 4.91 -0.15 2.94
C GLU A 44 4.75 -1.47 3.69
N ASP A 45 5.86 -2.09 4.08
CA ASP A 45 5.83 -3.26 4.94
C ASP A 45 5.65 -2.84 6.42
N ILE A 46 4.46 -2.32 6.70
CA ILE A 46 3.88 -2.10 8.02
C ILE A 46 2.70 -3.05 8.18
N ASN A 47 2.31 -3.39 9.39
CA ASN A 47 1.14 -4.24 9.65
C ASN A 47 1.23 -5.64 9.04
N TYR A 48 2.44 -6.20 8.86
CA TYR A 48 2.71 -7.47 8.16
C TYR A 48 2.23 -7.46 6.71
N ALA A 49 2.45 -6.37 6.00
CA ALA A 49 1.98 -6.20 4.63
C ALA A 49 2.79 -7.02 3.60
N ALA A 50 4.10 -7.24 3.82
CA ALA A 50 4.95 -8.06 2.95
C ALA A 50 4.98 -9.52 3.41
N ASP A 51 5.92 -9.89 4.28
CA ASP A 51 6.00 -11.25 4.84
C ASP A 51 4.78 -11.50 5.75
N GLY A 52 4.04 -12.58 5.47
CA GLY A 52 2.75 -12.86 6.13
C GLY A 52 1.56 -12.11 5.52
N GLY A 53 1.78 -11.32 4.47
CA GLY A 53 0.78 -10.54 3.76
C GLY A 53 0.80 -10.78 2.24
N LEU A 54 1.19 -9.78 1.47
CA LEU A 54 1.19 -9.84 0.00
C LEU A 54 2.15 -10.90 -0.54
N TYR A 55 3.33 -11.06 0.05
CA TYR A 55 4.24 -12.15 -0.28
C TYR A 55 3.70 -13.47 0.30
N ALA A 56 3.45 -14.44 -0.57
CA ALA A 56 2.70 -15.64 -0.18
C ALA A 56 3.51 -16.70 0.57
N GLU A 57 4.75 -16.42 1.00
CA GLU A 57 5.53 -17.29 1.89
C GLU A 57 4.81 -17.49 3.22
N MET A 58 4.62 -18.74 3.60
CA MET A 58 3.89 -19.10 4.82
C MET A 58 4.81 -19.43 6.00
N VAL A 59 6.10 -19.71 5.73
CA VAL A 59 7.10 -20.06 6.75
C VAL A 59 7.75 -18.79 7.29
N LYS A 60 7.64 -18.57 8.59
CA LYS A 60 8.35 -17.51 9.31
C LYS A 60 9.80 -17.94 9.58
N ASN A 61 10.76 -17.03 9.39
CA ASN A 61 12.19 -17.30 9.65
C ASN A 61 12.71 -18.54 8.91
N ARG A 62 12.49 -18.56 7.61
CA ARG A 62 12.76 -19.73 6.74
C ARG A 62 14.21 -20.18 6.68
N SER A 63 15.18 -19.27 6.96
CA SER A 63 16.63 -19.50 6.91
C SER A 63 17.30 -19.38 8.28
N PHE A 64 16.54 -19.36 9.37
CA PHE A 64 17.06 -19.31 10.76
C PHE A 64 17.94 -18.09 11.08
N GLU A 65 17.78 -16.99 10.33
CA GLU A 65 18.60 -15.78 10.46
C GLU A 65 18.09 -14.78 11.49
N PHE A 66 16.93 -15.01 12.11
CA PHE A 66 16.47 -14.13 13.21
C PHE A 66 17.49 -14.15 14.37
N PRO A 67 17.63 -13.07 15.14
CA PRO A 67 18.60 -13.01 16.25
C PRO A 67 18.48 -14.16 17.26
N GLN A 68 17.27 -14.67 17.44
CA GLN A 68 17.02 -15.96 18.06
C GLN A 68 16.71 -16.94 16.92
N HIS A 69 17.69 -17.71 16.49
CA HIS A 69 17.64 -18.52 15.26
C HIS A 69 16.40 -19.40 15.13
N LEU A 70 15.84 -19.86 16.25
CA LEU A 70 14.61 -20.66 16.28
C LEU A 70 13.34 -19.84 16.58
N MET A 71 13.37 -18.52 16.54
CA MET A 71 12.16 -17.72 16.65
C MET A 71 11.20 -18.06 15.52
N GLY A 72 9.93 -18.35 15.83
CA GLY A 72 8.94 -18.87 14.90
C GLY A 72 9.01 -20.41 14.68
N TRP A 73 10.00 -21.07 15.28
CA TRP A 73 10.18 -22.50 15.23
C TRP A 73 10.11 -23.14 16.60
N ARG A 74 9.55 -24.34 16.65
CA ARG A 74 9.61 -25.25 17.78
C ARG A 74 10.43 -26.46 17.38
N ALA A 75 11.53 -26.71 18.08
CA ALA A 75 12.43 -27.84 17.77
C ALA A 75 12.22 -28.99 18.77
N PHE A 76 12.37 -30.20 18.29
CA PHE A 76 12.15 -31.44 19.01
C PHE A 76 13.34 -32.37 18.88
N GLY A 77 13.65 -33.08 19.96
CA GLY A 77 14.70 -34.12 19.97
C GLY A 77 16.09 -33.52 19.98
N ASN A 78 16.99 -34.10 19.17
CA ASN A 78 18.38 -33.67 19.06
C ASN A 78 18.57 -32.78 17.84
N PHE A 79 18.93 -31.52 18.07
CA PHE A 79 19.17 -30.55 17.01
C PHE A 79 20.30 -29.59 17.44
N GLU A 80 20.94 -29.00 16.43
CA GLU A 80 21.94 -27.93 16.60
C GLU A 80 21.72 -26.88 15.52
N VAL A 81 22.01 -25.62 15.82
CA VAL A 81 22.05 -24.55 14.83
C VAL A 81 23.50 -24.33 14.46
N GLU A 82 23.79 -24.41 13.17
CA GLU A 82 25.13 -24.27 12.59
C GLU A 82 25.17 -23.03 11.69
N ASP A 83 26.37 -22.52 11.35
CA ASP A 83 26.59 -21.26 10.63
C ASP A 83 27.48 -21.39 9.39
N ASP A 84 27.72 -22.63 8.90
CA ASP A 84 28.50 -22.92 7.69
C ASP A 84 27.63 -23.46 6.53
N GLY A 85 26.43 -22.90 6.40
CA GLY A 85 25.43 -23.30 5.41
C GLY A 85 25.76 -22.93 3.97
N PRO A 86 24.86 -23.24 3.03
CA PRO A 86 25.13 -23.12 1.59
C PRO A 86 25.08 -21.70 1.04
N PHE A 87 24.53 -20.73 1.81
CA PHE A 87 24.31 -19.36 1.34
C PHE A 87 25.16 -18.37 2.13
N GLU A 88 25.97 -17.60 1.43
CA GLU A 88 26.90 -16.64 2.02
C GLU A 88 26.24 -15.63 2.95
N ARG A 89 25.04 -15.17 2.61
CA ARG A 89 24.31 -14.14 3.33
C ARG A 89 23.24 -14.66 4.27
N ASN A 90 22.98 -15.98 4.22
CA ASN A 90 22.08 -16.72 5.11
C ASN A 90 22.78 -18.03 5.48
N PRO A 91 23.85 -17.97 6.32
CA PRO A 91 24.69 -19.12 6.60
C PRO A 91 24.10 -20.11 7.62
N HIS A 92 23.06 -19.71 8.37
CA HIS A 92 22.51 -20.55 9.41
C HIS A 92 21.62 -21.66 8.86
N TYR A 93 21.73 -22.85 9.47
CA TYR A 93 20.88 -23.98 9.19
C TYR A 93 20.67 -24.82 10.44
N VAL A 94 19.72 -25.74 10.42
CA VAL A 94 19.49 -26.67 11.54
C VAL A 94 19.97 -28.07 11.16
N ARG A 95 20.83 -28.62 12.02
CA ARG A 95 21.23 -30.01 11.98
C ARG A 95 20.30 -30.85 12.85
N LEU A 96 19.59 -31.78 12.26
CA LEU A 96 18.72 -32.74 12.93
C LEU A 96 19.48 -34.04 13.16
N GLY A 97 19.78 -34.33 14.41
CA GLY A 97 20.55 -35.47 14.80
C GLY A 97 19.72 -36.67 15.31
N TYR A 98 20.25 -37.87 15.20
CA TYR A 98 19.64 -39.04 15.79
C TYR A 98 20.14 -39.26 17.22
N SER A 99 19.22 -39.36 18.19
CA SER A 99 19.56 -39.48 19.62
C SER A 99 19.82 -40.92 20.11
N GLY A 100 19.78 -41.91 19.23
CA GLY A 100 19.95 -43.34 19.63
C GLY A 100 18.74 -43.95 20.35
N HIS A 101 17.75 -43.15 20.75
CA HIS A 101 16.52 -43.64 21.37
C HIS A 101 15.39 -43.71 20.33
N ARG A 102 14.87 -44.90 20.07
CA ARG A 102 13.84 -45.16 19.03
C ARG A 102 12.55 -44.38 19.23
N ASP A 103 12.28 -43.92 20.44
CA ASP A 103 11.02 -43.29 20.83
C ASP A 103 11.07 -41.73 20.85
N LYS A 104 12.22 -41.14 20.52
CA LYS A 104 12.35 -39.68 20.49
C LYS A 104 12.12 -39.13 19.09
N ILE A 105 11.13 -38.26 18.99
CA ILE A 105 10.82 -37.46 17.79
C ILE A 105 11.93 -36.41 17.63
N THR A 106 12.48 -36.28 16.43
CA THR A 106 13.43 -35.22 16.07
C THR A 106 12.89 -34.46 14.87
N GLY A 107 12.88 -33.14 14.95
CA GLY A 107 12.43 -32.29 13.87
C GLY A 107 12.02 -30.89 14.31
N LEU A 108 11.34 -30.21 13.44
CA LEU A 108 10.94 -28.81 13.57
C LEU A 108 9.44 -28.64 13.31
N GLU A 109 8.86 -27.62 13.92
CA GLU A 109 7.51 -27.17 13.63
C GLU A 109 7.50 -25.64 13.51
N ASN A 110 7.00 -25.12 12.38
CA ASN A 110 6.87 -23.68 12.13
C ASN A 110 5.45 -23.21 12.40
N GLU A 111 5.33 -22.15 13.16
CA GLU A 111 4.03 -21.55 13.51
C GLU A 111 3.46 -20.61 12.43
N GLY A 112 4.27 -20.24 11.42
CA GLY A 112 3.91 -19.26 10.41
C GLY A 112 3.69 -17.84 10.94
N PHE A 113 3.08 -17.02 10.12
CA PHE A 113 2.66 -15.67 10.49
C PHE A 113 1.22 -15.74 11.03
N PHE A 114 1.05 -15.66 12.37
CA PHE A 114 -0.25 -15.81 13.05
C PHE A 114 -0.95 -17.17 12.76
N GLY A 115 -0.20 -18.22 12.47
CA GLY A 115 -0.65 -19.55 12.07
C GLY A 115 -0.42 -19.83 10.59
N ILE A 116 -0.16 -21.09 10.24
CA ILE A 116 -0.16 -21.56 8.86
C ILE A 116 -1.59 -21.94 8.48
N ALA A 117 -2.23 -21.10 7.66
CA ALA A 117 -3.61 -21.30 7.28
C ALA A 117 -3.70 -22.00 5.92
N VAL A 118 -4.48 -23.07 5.85
CA VAL A 118 -4.68 -23.83 4.61
C VAL A 118 -6.16 -24.00 4.30
N LYS A 119 -6.50 -24.07 3.00
CA LYS A 119 -7.88 -24.26 2.49
C LYS A 119 -8.08 -25.69 2.02
N GLU A 120 -9.26 -26.23 2.27
CA GLU A 120 -9.67 -27.54 1.74
C GLU A 120 -9.54 -27.59 0.21
N GLY A 121 -8.91 -28.64 -0.29
CA GLY A 121 -8.65 -28.86 -1.70
C GLY A 121 -7.51 -28.04 -2.32
N ALA A 122 -6.94 -27.08 -1.59
CA ALA A 122 -5.82 -26.30 -2.07
C ALA A 122 -4.51 -27.08 -1.92
N THR A 123 -3.60 -26.90 -2.89
CA THR A 123 -2.28 -27.51 -2.92
C THR A 123 -1.22 -26.47 -2.58
N TYR A 124 -0.24 -26.91 -1.80
CA TYR A 124 0.86 -26.09 -1.31
C TYR A 124 2.18 -26.75 -1.71
N ARG A 125 3.12 -25.95 -2.21
CA ARG A 125 4.47 -26.38 -2.55
C ARG A 125 5.40 -26.11 -1.39
N PHE A 126 5.92 -27.19 -0.84
CA PHE A 126 6.99 -27.18 0.14
C PHE A 126 8.34 -27.27 -0.57
N SER A 127 9.35 -26.58 -0.07
CA SER A 127 10.74 -26.77 -0.47
C SER A 127 11.68 -26.63 0.72
N VAL A 128 12.82 -27.31 0.63
CA VAL A 128 13.89 -27.30 1.63
C VAL A 128 15.23 -27.55 0.96
N TRP A 129 16.26 -26.83 1.35
CA TRP A 129 17.63 -27.22 1.07
C TRP A 129 18.08 -28.19 2.15
N ALA A 130 18.61 -29.37 1.77
CA ALA A 130 18.97 -30.39 2.72
C ALA A 130 20.16 -31.27 2.22
N ARG A 131 20.83 -31.90 3.19
CA ARG A 131 21.89 -32.89 2.96
C ARG A 131 21.97 -33.90 4.11
N CYS A 132 22.63 -35.02 3.86
CA CYS A 132 23.09 -35.91 4.91
C CYS A 132 24.62 -35.74 5.03
N PRO A 133 25.16 -34.98 5.99
CA PRO A 133 26.57 -34.55 6.02
C PRO A 133 27.56 -35.73 6.14
N GLU A 134 27.14 -36.77 6.79
CA GLU A 134 27.95 -38.04 6.91
C GLU A 134 27.75 -39.00 5.72
N GLY A 135 26.83 -38.67 4.80
CA GLY A 135 26.35 -39.53 3.74
C GLY A 135 25.20 -40.42 4.20
N GLY A 136 24.72 -41.28 3.30
CA GLY A 136 23.53 -42.09 3.54
C GLY A 136 22.25 -41.45 3.02
N GLN A 137 21.14 -41.91 3.55
CA GLN A 137 19.80 -41.46 3.19
C GLN A 137 18.95 -41.30 4.44
N SER A 138 18.19 -40.20 4.51
CA SER A 138 17.16 -39.99 5.52
C SER A 138 15.83 -39.64 4.84
N THR A 139 14.77 -39.68 5.58
CA THR A 139 13.44 -39.25 5.12
C THR A 139 12.95 -38.14 6.02
N LEU A 140 12.50 -37.02 5.42
CA LEU A 140 11.75 -35.96 6.09
C LEU A 140 10.27 -36.24 5.89
N GLU A 141 9.51 -36.39 6.97
CA GLU A 141 8.07 -36.38 6.97
C GLU A 141 7.59 -34.95 7.16
N VAL A 142 6.93 -34.38 6.14
CA VAL A 142 6.39 -33.02 6.14
C VAL A 142 4.88 -33.08 6.27
N SER A 143 4.31 -32.39 7.26
CA SER A 143 2.89 -32.52 7.58
C SER A 143 2.26 -31.16 7.92
N PHE A 144 1.00 -30.97 7.52
CA PHE A 144 0.15 -29.98 8.14
C PHE A 144 -0.45 -30.52 9.43
N VAL A 145 -0.38 -29.75 10.47
CA VAL A 145 -0.89 -30.12 11.79
C VAL A 145 -1.73 -28.96 12.38
N LYS A 146 -2.59 -29.30 13.32
CA LYS A 146 -3.20 -28.28 14.18
C LYS A 146 -2.13 -27.68 15.09
N ASN A 147 -2.09 -26.37 15.21
CA ASN A 147 -1.08 -25.69 16.00
C ASN A 147 -1.12 -26.11 17.49
N ASN A 148 0.07 -26.15 18.12
CA ASN A 148 0.27 -26.46 19.54
C ASN A 148 -0.24 -27.84 20.01
N THR A 149 -0.24 -28.84 19.13
CA THR A 149 -0.56 -30.22 19.52
C THR A 149 0.54 -31.21 19.12
N MET A 150 0.78 -32.20 19.97
CA MET A 150 1.66 -33.32 19.67
C MET A 150 0.86 -34.60 19.34
N GLU A 151 -0.47 -34.50 19.36
CA GLU A 151 -1.35 -35.62 19.07
C GLU A 151 -1.21 -36.02 17.59
N GLU A 152 -1.01 -37.29 17.34
CA GLU A 152 -0.78 -37.80 15.98
C GLU A 152 -2.01 -37.69 15.08
N ASP A 153 -3.20 -37.78 15.65
CA ASP A 153 -4.49 -37.63 14.98
C ASP A 153 -4.79 -36.19 14.54
N GLN A 154 -3.98 -35.22 14.95
CA GLN A 154 -4.11 -33.81 14.50
C GLN A 154 -3.33 -33.52 13.21
N ARG A 155 -2.59 -34.47 12.68
CA ARG A 155 -2.02 -34.40 11.32
C ARG A 155 -3.12 -34.63 10.29
N PHE A 156 -3.16 -33.80 9.25
CA PHE A 156 -4.22 -33.91 8.25
C PHE A 156 -3.75 -33.89 6.79
N ALA A 157 -2.45 -33.68 6.57
CA ALA A 157 -1.79 -33.93 5.29
C ALA A 157 -0.34 -34.25 5.55
N THR A 158 0.21 -35.22 4.82
CA THR A 158 1.60 -35.68 5.03
C THR A 158 2.22 -36.08 3.70
N VAL A 159 3.50 -35.73 3.50
CA VAL A 159 4.33 -36.20 2.39
C VAL A 159 5.70 -36.56 2.93
N ASN A 160 6.32 -37.60 2.37
CA ASN A 160 7.67 -37.99 2.70
C ASN A 160 8.64 -37.57 1.59
N ILE A 161 9.82 -37.09 2.00
CA ILE A 161 10.87 -36.63 1.09
C ILE A 161 12.16 -37.35 1.46
N ASP A 162 12.71 -38.09 0.53
CA ASP A 162 13.98 -38.80 0.72
C ASP A 162 15.15 -37.84 0.44
N ILE A 163 15.96 -37.62 1.45
CA ILE A 163 17.16 -36.79 1.41
C ILE A 163 18.38 -37.72 1.28
N SER A 164 19.29 -37.41 0.38
CA SER A 164 20.48 -38.25 0.16
C SER A 164 21.72 -37.46 -0.27
N GLY A 165 22.87 -37.93 0.18
CA GLY A 165 24.19 -37.40 -0.19
C GLY A 165 24.67 -36.26 0.70
N LYS A 166 25.97 -35.93 0.56
CA LYS A 166 26.66 -34.94 1.40
C LYS A 166 26.52 -33.51 0.92
N GLU A 167 26.19 -33.35 -0.35
CA GLU A 167 26.04 -32.01 -0.98
C GLU A 167 24.64 -31.42 -0.73
N TRP A 168 24.59 -30.12 -0.51
CA TRP A 168 23.34 -29.40 -0.41
C TRP A 168 22.54 -29.48 -1.71
N LYS A 169 21.26 -29.83 -1.61
CA LYS A 169 20.32 -29.86 -2.73
C LYS A 169 18.96 -29.32 -2.31
N LYS A 170 18.27 -28.70 -3.24
CA LYS A 170 16.87 -28.28 -3.05
C LYS A 170 15.94 -29.46 -3.33
N TYR A 171 15.10 -29.78 -2.36
CA TYR A 171 14.04 -30.77 -2.47
C TYR A 171 12.70 -30.10 -2.44
N THR A 172 11.74 -30.62 -3.18
CA THR A 172 10.38 -30.07 -3.27
C THR A 172 9.34 -31.15 -3.16
N ALA A 173 8.21 -30.83 -2.57
CA ALA A 173 7.04 -31.69 -2.51
C ALA A 173 5.76 -30.87 -2.50
N GLU A 174 4.63 -31.49 -2.83
CA GLU A 174 3.32 -30.85 -2.78
C GLU A 174 2.43 -31.53 -1.75
N LEU A 175 1.72 -30.72 -0.96
CA LEU A 175 0.71 -31.17 0.00
C LEU A 175 -0.64 -30.56 -0.39
N THR A 176 -1.66 -31.41 -0.53
CA THR A 176 -3.04 -30.96 -0.71
C THR A 176 -3.77 -31.10 0.61
N SER A 177 -4.39 -30.00 1.07
CA SER A 177 -5.11 -30.02 2.34
C SER A 177 -6.50 -30.63 2.17
N PRO A 178 -6.87 -31.66 2.98
CA PRO A 178 -8.19 -32.25 2.96
C PRO A 178 -9.25 -31.42 3.73
N ARG A 179 -8.84 -30.34 4.40
CA ARG A 179 -9.72 -29.47 5.19
C ARG A 179 -9.22 -28.04 5.22
N THR A 180 -10.09 -27.11 5.57
CA THR A 180 -9.68 -25.75 5.92
C THR A 180 -9.25 -25.69 7.38
N GLU A 181 -8.01 -25.20 7.61
CA GLU A 181 -7.45 -24.98 8.94
C GLU A 181 -6.90 -23.54 9.02
N PRO A 182 -7.50 -22.64 9.79
CA PRO A 182 -7.08 -21.24 9.84
C PRO A 182 -5.83 -20.99 10.71
N LYS A 183 -5.50 -21.91 11.60
CA LYS A 183 -4.44 -21.75 12.61
C LYS A 183 -3.58 -23.02 12.74
N GLY A 184 -3.18 -23.58 11.63
CA GLY A 184 -2.29 -24.73 11.59
C GLY A 184 -0.82 -24.39 11.81
N ALA A 185 0.02 -25.42 11.68
CA ALA A 185 1.48 -25.34 11.66
C ALA A 185 2.05 -26.32 10.63
N LEU A 186 3.28 -26.08 10.22
CA LEU A 186 4.05 -26.95 9.34
C LEU A 186 5.04 -27.78 10.20
N ARG A 187 4.92 -29.08 10.18
CA ARG A 187 5.79 -30.00 10.92
C ARG A 187 6.70 -30.75 9.97
N ILE A 188 8.00 -30.85 10.34
CA ILE A 188 9.04 -31.51 9.54
C ILE A 188 9.83 -32.40 10.49
N PHE A 189 9.62 -33.73 10.40
CA PHE A 189 10.23 -34.67 11.30
C PHE A 189 11.11 -35.68 10.53
N LEU A 190 12.18 -36.14 11.18
CA LEU A 190 12.95 -37.29 10.69
C LEU A 190 12.10 -38.55 10.81
N ALA A 191 11.93 -39.26 9.70
CA ALA A 191 11.26 -40.55 9.59
C ALA A 191 12.23 -41.62 9.07
N GLY A 192 11.86 -42.90 9.19
CA GLY A 192 12.65 -44.03 8.66
C GLY A 192 14.00 -44.19 9.36
N ASP A 193 15.03 -44.50 8.58
CA ASP A 193 16.41 -44.60 9.05
C ASP A 193 16.92 -43.21 9.42
N LYS A 194 17.13 -43.00 10.71
CA LYS A 194 17.42 -41.67 11.28
C LYS A 194 18.90 -41.32 11.12
N VAL A 195 19.25 -40.86 9.93
CA VAL A 195 20.56 -40.29 9.60
C VAL A 195 20.57 -38.83 9.91
N THR A 196 21.69 -38.32 10.44
CA THR A 196 21.87 -36.86 10.62
C THR A 196 21.56 -36.11 9.33
N THR A 197 20.70 -35.11 9.42
CA THR A 197 20.18 -34.35 8.27
C THR A 197 20.25 -32.88 8.54
N ASP A 198 20.92 -32.14 7.69
CA ASP A 198 20.97 -30.69 7.71
C ASP A 198 19.84 -30.14 6.86
N VAL A 199 19.14 -29.11 7.36
CA VAL A 199 18.01 -28.46 6.69
C VAL A 199 18.16 -26.94 6.74
N GLU A 200 17.92 -26.28 5.61
CA GLU A 200 18.05 -24.83 5.45
C GLU A 200 17.00 -24.32 4.44
N HIS A 201 16.67 -23.03 4.47
CA HIS A 201 15.73 -22.32 3.58
C HIS A 201 14.45 -23.11 3.36
N ILE A 202 13.73 -23.31 4.45
CA ILE A 202 12.46 -24.03 4.46
C ILE A 202 11.34 -23.08 4.03
N SER A 203 10.57 -23.48 3.03
CA SER A 203 9.60 -22.61 2.36
C SER A 203 8.30 -23.34 2.07
N LEU A 204 7.16 -22.62 2.16
CA LEU A 204 5.84 -23.16 1.85
C LEU A 204 4.99 -22.08 1.16
N PHE A 205 4.57 -22.35 -0.06
CA PHE A 205 3.71 -21.46 -0.86
C PHE A 205 2.44 -22.16 -1.30
N PRO A 206 1.30 -21.44 -1.40
CA PRO A 206 0.19 -21.94 -2.20
C PRO A 206 0.64 -22.09 -3.67
N THR A 207 0.14 -23.09 -4.38
CA THR A 207 0.41 -23.22 -5.83
C THR A 207 -0.40 -22.22 -6.65
N ASP A 208 -1.54 -21.72 -6.13
CA ASP A 208 -2.38 -20.70 -6.74
C ASP A 208 -1.94 -19.28 -6.29
N THR A 209 -0.80 -18.84 -6.80
CA THR A 209 -0.29 -17.48 -6.60
C THR A 209 -0.78 -16.52 -7.68
N TRP A 210 -0.55 -15.21 -7.50
CA TRP A 210 -0.80 -14.20 -8.51
C TRP A 210 -0.05 -14.51 -9.81
N LYS A 211 -0.81 -14.60 -10.92
CA LYS A 211 -0.30 -15.00 -12.24
C LYS A 211 0.40 -16.36 -12.27
N GLY A 212 0.20 -17.21 -11.27
CA GLY A 212 0.79 -18.54 -11.18
C GLY A 212 2.32 -18.54 -11.02
N ARG A 213 2.92 -17.44 -10.54
CA ARG A 213 4.36 -17.36 -10.34
C ARG A 213 4.79 -18.22 -9.15
N GLU A 214 5.85 -18.97 -9.34
CA GLU A 214 6.52 -19.66 -8.24
C GLU A 214 7.04 -18.62 -7.24
N ASN A 215 6.90 -18.89 -5.94
CA ASN A 215 7.26 -17.97 -4.86
C ASN A 215 6.64 -16.57 -5.04
N GLY A 216 5.43 -16.54 -5.59
CA GLY A 216 4.75 -15.31 -5.97
C GLY A 216 3.93 -14.68 -4.86
N MET A 217 3.06 -13.77 -5.27
CA MET A 217 2.21 -13.00 -4.36
C MET A 217 0.90 -13.73 -4.07
N ARG A 218 0.33 -13.44 -2.92
CA ARG A 218 -1.00 -13.88 -2.53
C ARG A 218 -2.04 -13.34 -3.50
N LYS A 219 -2.74 -14.25 -4.16
CA LYS A 219 -3.58 -13.96 -5.32
C LYS A 219 -4.73 -12.99 -5.03
N ASP A 220 -5.41 -13.16 -3.91
CA ASP A 220 -6.53 -12.31 -3.52
C ASP A 220 -6.10 -10.87 -3.23
N LEU A 221 -4.97 -10.67 -2.55
CA LEU A 221 -4.42 -9.35 -2.24
C LEU A 221 -3.90 -8.64 -3.49
N ALA A 222 -3.14 -9.34 -4.35
CA ALA A 222 -2.66 -8.77 -5.60
C ALA A 222 -3.80 -8.44 -6.57
N GLN A 223 -4.86 -9.27 -6.63
CA GLN A 223 -6.06 -8.97 -7.41
C GLN A 223 -6.77 -7.71 -6.90
N ALA A 224 -6.86 -7.54 -5.58
CA ALA A 224 -7.46 -6.34 -5.00
C ALA A 224 -6.68 -5.06 -5.39
N LEU A 225 -5.35 -5.13 -5.49
CA LEU A 225 -4.54 -4.01 -6.01
C LEU A 225 -4.77 -3.76 -7.50
N ALA A 226 -4.81 -4.81 -8.32
CA ALA A 226 -5.11 -4.71 -9.74
C ALA A 226 -6.50 -4.10 -9.99
N ASP A 227 -7.51 -4.47 -9.19
CA ASP A 227 -8.87 -3.94 -9.26
C ASP A 227 -8.96 -2.44 -8.94
N MET A 228 -7.98 -1.86 -8.28
CA MET A 228 -7.89 -0.41 -8.05
C MET A 228 -7.53 0.36 -9.33
N HIS A 229 -7.03 -0.29 -10.37
CA HIS A 229 -6.54 0.33 -11.60
C HIS A 229 -5.52 1.46 -11.34
N PRO A 230 -4.45 1.19 -10.59
CA PRO A 230 -3.48 2.22 -10.24
C PRO A 230 -2.76 2.76 -11.49
N GLY A 231 -2.48 4.06 -11.51
CA GLY A 231 -1.64 4.68 -12.52
C GLY A 231 -0.16 4.77 -12.11
N VAL A 232 0.12 4.66 -10.82
CA VAL A 232 1.47 4.65 -10.23
C VAL A 232 1.48 3.76 -9.00
N PHE A 233 2.61 3.10 -8.77
CA PHE A 233 2.88 2.30 -7.58
C PHE A 233 4.14 2.80 -6.88
N ARG A 234 3.95 3.43 -5.70
CA ARG A 234 5.04 3.85 -4.81
C ARG A 234 5.43 2.70 -3.89
N PHE A 235 6.72 2.37 -3.85
CA PHE A 235 7.31 1.32 -3.02
C PHE A 235 8.78 1.65 -2.66
N PRO A 236 9.45 0.95 -1.73
CA PRO A 236 8.99 -0.15 -0.88
C PRO A 236 8.27 0.33 0.37
N GLY A 237 8.08 1.64 0.53
CA GLY A 237 7.39 2.22 1.64
C GLY A 237 7.68 3.70 1.87
N GLY A 238 7.35 4.11 3.07
CA GLY A 238 7.64 5.36 3.72
C GLY A 238 8.84 5.22 4.65
N CYS A 239 8.61 5.25 5.98
CA CYS A 239 9.68 5.19 6.99
C CYS A 239 10.58 3.95 6.91
N ILE A 240 10.10 2.85 6.31
CA ILE A 240 10.90 1.65 6.09
C ILE A 240 12.10 1.86 5.16
N VAL A 241 12.00 2.83 4.25
CA VAL A 241 13.11 3.22 3.36
C VAL A 241 14.33 3.67 4.16
N GLU A 242 14.08 4.30 5.30
CA GLU A 242 15.05 4.99 6.12
C GLU A 242 15.54 4.15 7.30
N GLY A 243 14.71 3.21 7.77
CA GLY A 243 15.01 2.38 8.93
C GLY A 243 14.96 3.10 10.27
N THR A 244 15.16 2.36 11.34
CA THR A 244 15.37 2.89 12.69
C THR A 244 16.73 3.62 12.78
N ASP A 245 17.72 3.05 12.10
CA ASP A 245 19.05 3.59 11.88
C ASP A 245 19.49 3.28 10.43
N LEU A 246 20.69 3.71 10.06
CA LEU A 246 21.20 3.51 8.70
C LEU A 246 21.46 2.03 8.36
N ASP A 247 21.70 1.19 9.35
CA ASP A 247 21.95 -0.25 9.12
C ASP A 247 20.67 -1.01 8.84
N THR A 248 19.54 -0.56 9.39
CA THR A 248 18.20 -1.17 9.21
C THR A 248 17.41 -0.55 8.06
N ARG A 249 17.97 0.44 7.34
CA ARG A 249 17.33 1.01 6.14
C ARG A 249 17.05 -0.03 5.07
N TYR A 250 16.03 0.17 4.27
CA TYR A 250 15.76 -0.69 3.12
C TYR A 250 16.85 -0.50 2.05
N GLN A 251 17.81 -1.42 2.00
CA GLN A 251 18.83 -1.45 0.95
C GLN A 251 18.33 -2.30 -0.22
N TRP A 252 17.91 -1.65 -1.31
CA TRP A 252 17.29 -2.33 -2.45
C TRP A 252 18.19 -3.43 -3.06
N LYS A 253 19.52 -3.26 -3.03
CA LYS A 253 20.49 -4.27 -3.49
C LYS A 253 20.42 -5.58 -2.73
N ASN A 254 19.94 -5.53 -1.49
CA ASN A 254 19.70 -6.72 -0.67
C ASN A 254 18.44 -7.48 -1.10
N SER A 255 17.54 -6.85 -1.82
CA SER A 255 16.24 -7.39 -2.19
C SER A 255 16.19 -7.94 -3.62
N VAL A 256 17.32 -8.07 -4.30
CA VAL A 256 17.45 -8.61 -5.65
C VAL A 256 18.43 -9.79 -5.69
N GLY A 257 18.35 -10.60 -6.74
CA GLY A 257 19.09 -11.87 -6.86
C GLY A 257 18.31 -13.04 -6.28
N PRO A 258 18.95 -14.24 -6.14
CA PRO A 258 18.31 -15.43 -5.60
C PRO A 258 17.76 -15.21 -4.19
N VAL A 259 16.52 -15.63 -3.95
CA VAL A 259 15.83 -15.39 -2.66
C VAL A 259 16.53 -16.07 -1.49
N GLU A 260 17.22 -17.18 -1.73
CA GLU A 260 17.98 -17.91 -0.74
C GLU A 260 19.16 -17.11 -0.18
N ASN A 261 19.67 -16.14 -0.96
CA ASN A 261 20.82 -15.31 -0.57
C ASN A 261 20.46 -13.86 -0.28
N ARG A 262 19.17 -13.54 -0.13
CA ARG A 262 18.72 -12.22 0.33
C ARG A 262 18.77 -12.18 1.86
N PRO A 263 19.54 -11.24 2.46
CA PRO A 263 19.73 -11.23 3.92
C PRO A 263 18.46 -10.78 4.64
N LEU A 264 18.37 -11.17 5.90
CA LEU A 264 17.37 -10.64 6.80
C LEU A 264 17.58 -9.14 7.03
N ASN A 265 16.49 -8.37 7.14
CA ASN A 265 16.51 -6.99 7.60
C ASN A 265 15.57 -6.82 8.79
N GLU A 266 15.96 -6.05 9.80
CA GLU A 266 15.05 -5.68 10.87
C GLU A 266 14.01 -4.69 10.34
N ASN A 267 12.72 -4.99 10.55
CA ASN A 267 11.67 -4.09 10.12
C ASN A 267 11.65 -2.84 11.01
N ARG A 268 11.56 -1.67 10.39
CA ARG A 268 11.49 -0.38 11.09
C ARG A 268 10.35 -0.32 12.13
N TRP A 269 9.27 -1.08 11.93
CA TRP A 269 8.10 -1.12 12.79
C TRP A 269 8.18 -2.15 13.93
N HIS A 270 9.30 -2.79 14.06
CA HIS A 270 9.58 -3.84 15.04
C HIS A 270 9.21 -3.43 16.49
N TYR A 271 9.67 -2.26 16.95
CA TYR A 271 9.45 -1.77 18.32
C TYR A 271 8.83 -0.35 18.40
N THR A 272 8.21 0.11 17.35
CA THR A 272 7.77 1.51 17.26
C THR A 272 6.58 1.83 18.16
N PHE A 273 5.58 0.95 18.19
CA PHE A 273 4.31 1.23 18.88
C PHE A 273 4.22 0.50 20.20
N GLY A 274 4.15 1.25 21.32
CA GLY A 274 4.07 0.69 22.67
C GLY A 274 2.82 -0.14 22.96
N HIS A 275 1.76 -0.03 22.16
CA HIS A 275 0.54 -0.80 22.33
C HIS A 275 0.61 -2.18 21.65
N ARG A 276 1.55 -2.39 20.74
CA ARG A 276 1.77 -3.65 20.02
C ARG A 276 3.23 -3.83 19.65
N PHE A 277 3.89 -4.78 20.30
CA PHE A 277 5.25 -5.18 19.98
C PHE A 277 5.26 -6.50 19.22
N TYR A 278 6.02 -6.52 18.15
CA TYR A 278 6.26 -7.73 17.36
C TYR A 278 7.77 -7.97 17.25
N PRO A 279 8.40 -8.63 18.26
CA PRO A 279 9.85 -8.84 18.31
C PRO A 279 10.37 -9.75 17.18
N ASP A 280 9.48 -10.37 16.46
CA ASP A 280 9.71 -11.25 15.31
C ASP A 280 9.35 -10.58 13.95
N TYR A 281 9.21 -9.25 13.92
CA TYR A 281 8.90 -8.53 12.70
C TYR A 281 10.17 -8.15 11.95
N PHE A 282 10.56 -9.02 11.03
CA PHE A 282 11.69 -8.86 10.12
C PHE A 282 11.23 -8.92 8.68
N GLN A 283 12.09 -8.49 7.76
CA GLN A 283 11.91 -8.56 6.32
C GLN A 283 12.83 -9.62 5.73
N SER A 284 12.26 -10.61 5.04
CA SER A 284 13.03 -11.62 4.30
C SER A 284 13.49 -11.12 2.92
N TYR A 285 13.04 -9.93 2.49
CA TYR A 285 13.18 -9.43 1.14
C TYR A 285 12.63 -10.35 0.04
N GLY A 286 11.75 -11.29 0.38
CA GLY A 286 11.07 -12.12 -0.60
C GLY A 286 10.20 -11.31 -1.57
N LEU A 287 9.52 -10.28 -1.08
CA LEU A 287 8.96 -9.18 -1.87
C LEU A 287 10.03 -8.09 -1.95
N GLY A 288 10.82 -8.10 -3.01
CA GLY A 288 11.91 -7.16 -3.24
C GLY A 288 11.65 -6.24 -4.44
N PHE A 289 12.66 -5.45 -4.80
CA PHE A 289 12.52 -4.48 -5.89
C PHE A 289 12.19 -5.12 -7.23
N PHE A 290 12.72 -6.27 -7.52
CA PHE A 290 12.36 -7.01 -8.74
C PHE A 290 10.87 -7.36 -8.77
N GLU A 291 10.35 -7.89 -7.69
CA GLU A 291 8.95 -8.28 -7.55
C GLU A 291 8.02 -7.04 -7.60
N PHE A 292 8.43 -5.90 -7.02
CA PHE A 292 7.67 -4.65 -7.14
C PHE A 292 7.61 -4.14 -8.59
N PHE A 293 8.71 -4.18 -9.33
CA PHE A 293 8.71 -3.83 -10.75
C PHE A 293 7.81 -4.76 -11.57
N GLN A 294 7.85 -6.07 -11.31
CA GLN A 294 6.94 -7.03 -11.96
C GLN A 294 5.46 -6.72 -11.66
N LEU A 295 5.14 -6.34 -10.42
CA LEU A 295 3.78 -5.95 -10.05
C LEU A 295 3.35 -4.67 -10.78
N CYS A 296 4.24 -3.69 -10.99
CA CYS A 296 3.93 -2.51 -11.78
C CYS A 296 3.56 -2.88 -13.23
N GLU A 297 4.28 -3.79 -13.86
CA GLU A 297 3.95 -4.31 -15.19
C GLU A 297 2.61 -5.07 -15.19
N ASP A 298 2.39 -5.90 -14.18
CA ASP A 298 1.14 -6.67 -14.04
C ASP A 298 -0.09 -5.78 -13.92
N PHE A 299 0.04 -4.66 -13.23
CA PHE A 299 -1.03 -3.69 -13.02
C PHE A 299 -1.12 -2.66 -14.17
N GLY A 300 -0.10 -2.59 -15.04
CA GLY A 300 -0.02 -1.60 -16.11
C GLY A 300 0.18 -0.18 -15.59
N CYS A 301 0.93 0.00 -14.52
CA CYS A 301 1.19 1.28 -13.86
C CYS A 301 2.67 1.66 -13.88
N GLU A 302 2.96 2.94 -13.65
CA GLU A 302 4.33 3.43 -13.51
C GLU A 302 4.93 3.04 -12.15
N ALA A 303 6.19 2.63 -12.16
CA ALA A 303 6.94 2.38 -10.93
C ALA A 303 7.45 3.69 -10.32
N LEU A 304 7.30 3.84 -8.99
CA LEU A 304 7.85 4.95 -8.23
C LEU A 304 8.59 4.40 -7.00
N PRO A 305 9.81 3.89 -7.17
CA PRO A 305 10.65 3.54 -6.04
C PRO A 305 11.06 4.78 -5.25
N VAL A 306 11.16 4.64 -3.92
CA VAL A 306 11.74 5.63 -3.01
C VAL A 306 12.97 5.03 -2.37
N ILE A 307 14.04 5.80 -2.28
CA ILE A 307 15.32 5.34 -1.73
C ILE A 307 15.83 6.25 -0.60
N SER A 308 16.64 5.67 0.28
CA SER A 308 17.30 6.41 1.37
C SER A 308 18.23 7.48 0.84
N CYS A 309 18.19 8.65 1.43
CA CYS A 309 19.11 9.76 1.19
C CYS A 309 20.28 9.81 2.18
N GLY A 310 20.53 8.74 2.93
CA GLY A 310 21.55 8.68 3.97
C GLY A 310 21.13 9.32 5.29
N LEU A 311 19.83 9.32 5.55
CA LEU A 311 19.22 9.70 6.84
C LEU A 311 18.31 8.57 7.30
N SER A 312 18.32 8.28 8.60
CA SER A 312 17.33 7.38 9.22
C SER A 312 16.00 8.09 9.44
N CYS A 313 14.99 7.35 9.87
CA CYS A 313 13.65 7.91 10.12
C CYS A 313 13.67 8.93 11.25
N GLN A 314 13.31 10.17 10.95
CA GLN A 314 13.35 11.29 11.87
C GLN A 314 12.34 11.19 13.03
N PHE A 315 11.27 10.42 12.87
CA PHE A 315 10.33 10.16 13.96
C PHE A 315 10.96 9.41 15.14
N GLN A 316 11.86 8.47 14.85
CA GLN A 316 12.59 7.75 15.90
C GLN A 316 13.91 8.41 16.27
N ASN A 317 14.57 9.04 15.32
CA ASN A 317 15.88 9.65 15.47
C ASN A 317 15.84 11.12 15.01
N PRO A 318 15.14 11.99 15.76
CA PRO A 318 14.99 13.40 15.37
C PRO A 318 16.29 14.20 15.43
N ASP A 319 17.30 13.70 16.17
CA ASP A 319 18.61 14.34 16.28
C ASP A 319 19.61 13.74 15.27
N PRO A 320 19.89 14.45 14.16
CA PRO A 320 20.78 13.94 13.11
C PRO A 320 22.24 13.88 13.53
N THR A 321 22.61 14.37 14.72
CA THR A 321 23.98 14.28 15.25
C THR A 321 24.28 12.97 15.95
N LYS A 322 23.25 12.13 16.22
CA LYS A 322 23.46 10.82 16.82
C LYS A 322 24.23 9.89 15.89
N PRO A 323 25.14 9.05 16.40
CA PRO A 323 25.80 8.02 15.61
C PRO A 323 24.80 7.06 14.95
N GLY A 324 25.06 6.68 13.69
CA GLY A 324 24.20 5.75 12.94
C GLY A 324 22.90 6.35 12.38
N VAL A 325 22.63 7.64 12.62
CA VAL A 325 21.40 8.31 12.19
C VAL A 325 21.53 8.94 10.81
N HIS A 326 22.69 9.50 10.48
CA HIS A 326 22.97 10.03 9.15
C HIS A 326 24.42 9.81 8.72
N VAL A 327 24.63 9.74 7.43
CA VAL A 327 25.95 9.77 6.83
C VAL A 327 26.38 11.22 6.59
N ALA A 328 27.66 11.55 6.73
CA ALA A 328 28.14 12.88 6.44
C ALA A 328 27.97 13.26 4.95
N LEU A 329 27.81 14.55 4.65
CA LEU A 329 27.59 15.01 3.27
C LEU A 329 28.73 14.63 2.32
N ASP A 330 29.96 14.54 2.83
CA ASP A 330 31.13 14.16 2.04
C ASP A 330 31.23 12.64 1.81
N ASP A 331 30.46 11.84 2.55
CA ASP A 331 30.43 10.38 2.47
C ASP A 331 29.15 9.83 1.76
N LEU A 332 28.40 10.72 1.08
CA LEU A 332 27.14 10.36 0.38
C LEU A 332 27.33 9.55 -0.90
N ASP A 333 28.56 9.41 -1.41
CA ASP A 333 28.83 8.82 -2.72
C ASP A 333 28.24 7.40 -2.86
N SER A 334 28.27 6.58 -1.81
CA SER A 334 27.71 5.23 -1.84
C SER A 334 26.19 5.22 -1.98
N TYR A 335 25.48 6.15 -1.34
CA TYR A 335 24.03 6.32 -1.44
C TYR A 335 23.61 6.86 -2.81
N ILE A 336 24.37 7.82 -3.33
CA ILE A 336 24.17 8.33 -4.70
C ILE A 336 24.40 7.22 -5.71
N GLN A 337 25.43 6.38 -5.50
CA GLN A 337 25.70 5.23 -6.36
C GLN A 337 24.56 4.21 -6.29
N ASP A 338 23.95 4.00 -5.12
CA ASP A 338 22.75 3.15 -4.99
C ASP A 338 21.59 3.65 -5.86
N ALA A 339 21.39 4.97 -5.94
CA ALA A 339 20.39 5.57 -6.82
C ALA A 339 20.72 5.36 -8.31
N LEU A 340 21.97 5.60 -8.72
CA LEU A 340 22.41 5.39 -10.10
C LEU A 340 22.31 3.91 -10.51
N ASP A 341 22.68 3.01 -9.63
CA ASP A 341 22.63 1.56 -9.83
C ASP A 341 21.17 1.06 -9.94
N LEU A 342 20.24 1.66 -9.19
CA LEU A 342 18.81 1.31 -9.27
C LEU A 342 18.23 1.65 -10.65
N VAL A 343 18.58 2.81 -11.19
CA VAL A 343 18.15 3.18 -12.55
C VAL A 343 18.78 2.23 -13.59
N GLU A 344 20.05 1.84 -13.40
CA GLU A 344 20.71 0.85 -14.26
C GLU A 344 20.03 -0.54 -14.11
N PHE A 345 19.68 -0.97 -12.89
CA PHE A 345 18.92 -2.20 -12.68
C PHE A 345 17.59 -2.18 -13.44
N ALA A 346 16.84 -1.09 -13.34
CA ALA A 346 15.54 -0.98 -13.98
C ALA A 346 15.63 -0.81 -15.50
N ASN A 347 16.56 0.01 -16.00
CA ASN A 347 16.58 0.49 -17.38
C ASN A 347 17.83 0.11 -18.17
N GLY A 348 18.89 -0.34 -17.50
CA GLY A 348 20.16 -0.65 -18.14
C GLY A 348 20.10 -1.86 -19.08
N PRO A 349 21.01 -1.91 -20.07
CA PRO A 349 21.09 -3.04 -20.99
C PRO A 349 21.58 -4.32 -20.25
N VAL A 350 21.29 -5.49 -20.83
CA VAL A 350 21.60 -6.79 -20.18
C VAL A 350 23.10 -7.07 -19.98
N ASP A 351 23.98 -6.35 -20.65
CA ASP A 351 25.43 -6.43 -20.49
C ASP A 351 25.97 -5.43 -19.47
N SER A 352 25.15 -4.53 -18.93
CA SER A 352 25.53 -3.69 -17.79
C SER A 352 25.50 -4.51 -16.50
N LYS A 353 26.18 -4.03 -15.46
CA LYS A 353 26.29 -4.73 -14.18
C LYS A 353 24.91 -5.07 -13.59
N TRP A 354 24.04 -4.08 -13.46
CA TRP A 354 22.74 -4.25 -12.80
C TRP A 354 21.64 -4.69 -13.77
N GLY A 355 21.73 -4.34 -15.07
CA GLY A 355 20.87 -4.89 -16.10
C GLY A 355 21.04 -6.40 -16.25
N LYS A 356 22.27 -6.91 -16.05
CA LYS A 356 22.54 -8.34 -16.00
C LYS A 356 21.85 -9.03 -14.82
N VAL A 357 21.88 -8.44 -13.63
CA VAL A 357 21.17 -8.97 -12.45
C VAL A 357 19.67 -9.11 -12.73
N ARG A 358 19.06 -8.08 -13.32
CA ARG A 358 17.64 -8.13 -13.74
C ARG A 358 17.40 -9.28 -14.74
N ALA A 359 18.25 -9.40 -15.74
CA ALA A 359 18.12 -10.45 -16.77
C ALA A 359 18.29 -11.85 -16.17
N ASP A 360 19.27 -12.05 -15.28
CA ASP A 360 19.51 -13.33 -14.58
C ASP A 360 18.30 -13.71 -13.68
N MET A 361 17.53 -12.73 -13.21
CA MET A 361 16.27 -12.93 -12.49
C MET A 361 15.07 -13.22 -13.42
N GLY A 362 15.31 -13.34 -14.72
CA GLY A 362 14.29 -13.73 -15.72
C GLY A 362 13.61 -12.57 -16.44
N HIS A 363 14.11 -11.32 -16.31
CA HIS A 363 13.55 -10.15 -16.98
C HIS A 363 14.62 -9.38 -17.76
N PRO A 364 14.96 -9.81 -19.00
CA PRO A 364 15.99 -9.15 -19.81
C PRO A 364 15.57 -7.75 -20.29
N GLU A 365 14.28 -7.50 -20.50
CA GLU A 365 13.78 -6.21 -20.95
C GLU A 365 13.80 -5.15 -19.85
N PRO A 366 14.00 -3.84 -20.15
CA PRO A 366 13.91 -2.77 -19.19
C PRO A 366 12.50 -2.62 -18.59
N PHE A 367 12.42 -2.31 -17.31
CA PHE A 367 11.15 -1.93 -16.63
C PHE A 367 10.67 -0.51 -16.97
N ASN A 368 11.48 0.28 -17.69
CA ASN A 368 11.15 1.65 -18.09
C ASN A 368 10.84 2.60 -16.93
N LEU A 369 11.66 2.56 -15.90
CA LEU A 369 11.56 3.45 -14.74
C LEU A 369 11.63 4.91 -15.17
N LYS A 370 10.63 5.71 -14.78
CA LYS A 370 10.49 7.14 -15.11
C LYS A 370 10.56 8.06 -13.90
N PHE A 371 10.29 7.54 -12.71
CA PHE A 371 10.16 8.31 -11.48
C PHE A 371 11.05 7.73 -10.38
N LEU A 372 11.70 8.60 -9.61
CA LEU A 372 12.49 8.21 -8.45
C LEU A 372 12.30 9.21 -7.31
N GLY A 373 11.87 8.73 -6.15
CA GLY A 373 11.81 9.47 -4.91
C GLY A 373 13.13 9.35 -4.13
N VAL A 374 13.60 10.46 -3.56
CA VAL A 374 14.82 10.52 -2.74
C VAL A 374 14.46 11.00 -1.34
N GLY A 375 14.58 10.11 -0.37
CA GLY A 375 14.16 10.34 1.01
C GLY A 375 12.65 10.25 1.22
N ASN A 376 12.25 9.96 2.44
CA ASN A 376 10.85 9.91 2.88
C ASN A 376 10.67 10.80 4.10
N GLU A 377 9.67 11.69 4.10
CA GLU A 377 9.31 12.55 5.24
C GLU A 377 10.49 13.28 5.90
N GLN A 378 11.60 13.44 5.20
CA GLN A 378 12.78 14.13 5.71
C GLN A 378 12.56 15.63 5.73
N TRP A 379 13.17 16.32 6.68
CA TRP A 379 13.10 17.77 6.78
C TRP A 379 14.45 18.41 7.12
N ASP A 380 14.51 19.73 6.96
CA ASP A 380 15.60 20.57 7.45
C ASP A 380 15.21 21.19 8.80
N TYR A 381 16.21 21.67 9.53
CA TYR A 381 16.01 22.37 10.78
C TYR A 381 16.54 23.80 10.66
N ASP A 382 15.78 24.77 11.11
CA ASP A 382 16.25 26.14 11.32
C ASP A 382 16.69 26.37 12.77
N GLU A 383 17.18 27.58 13.10
CA GLU A 383 17.65 27.92 14.44
C GLU A 383 16.53 27.83 15.49
N GLU A 384 15.27 28.09 15.12
CA GLU A 384 14.12 28.03 16.03
C GLU A 384 13.70 26.59 16.33
N HIS A 385 13.86 25.68 15.35
CA HIS A 385 13.36 24.30 15.41
C HIS A 385 14.45 23.24 15.53
N GLY A 386 15.59 23.56 16.13
CA GLY A 386 16.64 22.57 16.45
C GLY A 386 18.05 22.92 15.99
N GLY A 387 18.20 23.88 15.10
CA GLY A 387 19.52 24.46 14.76
C GLY A 387 20.48 23.57 13.95
N PHE A 388 20.01 22.46 13.39
CA PHE A 388 20.84 21.53 12.60
C PHE A 388 21.09 21.99 11.16
N GLY A 389 20.36 23.00 10.69
CA GLY A 389 20.48 23.53 9.32
C GLY A 389 19.92 22.63 8.23
N PRO A 390 20.38 22.80 6.98
CA PRO A 390 19.84 22.10 5.81
C PRO A 390 20.32 20.64 5.75
N VAL A 391 19.75 19.77 6.57
CA VAL A 391 20.14 18.36 6.68
C VAL A 391 19.72 17.57 5.44
N PHE A 392 18.49 17.76 4.96
CA PHE A 392 17.94 17.02 3.81
C PHE A 392 18.22 17.72 2.47
N THR A 393 17.99 19.04 2.37
CA THR A 393 18.04 19.74 1.08
C THR A 393 19.42 19.73 0.42
N GLU A 394 20.53 19.78 1.17
CA GLU A 394 21.88 19.65 0.62
C GLU A 394 22.17 18.24 0.11
N ARG A 395 21.58 17.21 0.73
CA ARG A 395 21.65 15.83 0.24
C ARG A 395 20.92 15.70 -1.09
N LEU A 396 19.65 16.13 -1.13
CA LEU A 396 18.81 16.09 -2.32
C LEU A 396 19.48 16.83 -3.50
N LYS A 397 20.15 17.94 -3.24
CA LYS A 397 20.92 18.68 -4.24
C LYS A 397 22.04 17.84 -4.88
N LYS A 398 22.80 17.08 -4.06
CA LYS A 398 23.86 16.17 -4.56
C LYS A 398 23.26 15.00 -5.38
N PHE A 399 22.17 14.39 -4.90
CA PHE A 399 21.44 13.35 -5.64
C PHE A 399 20.94 13.86 -6.98
N ASN A 400 20.26 15.03 -6.99
CA ASN A 400 19.73 15.63 -8.21
C ASN A 400 20.83 15.90 -9.23
N ALA A 401 21.98 16.44 -8.80
CA ALA A 401 23.11 16.71 -9.69
C ALA A 401 23.62 15.43 -10.37
N ALA A 402 23.84 14.37 -9.62
CA ALA A 402 24.34 13.09 -10.14
C ALA A 402 23.32 12.39 -11.06
N LEU A 403 22.06 12.31 -10.61
CA LEU A 403 21.00 11.65 -11.38
C LEU A 403 20.69 12.36 -12.70
N ARG A 404 20.60 13.69 -12.69
CA ARG A 404 20.37 14.47 -13.92
C ARG A 404 21.54 14.43 -14.88
N ALA A 405 22.78 14.31 -14.39
CA ALA A 405 23.94 14.17 -15.25
C ALA A 405 23.94 12.85 -16.03
N LYS A 406 23.48 11.75 -15.41
CA LYS A 406 23.49 10.41 -16.03
C LYS A 406 22.14 10.05 -16.68
N TYR A 407 21.03 10.49 -16.09
CA TYR A 407 19.66 10.12 -16.49
C TYR A 407 18.76 11.37 -16.57
N PRO A 408 18.95 12.25 -17.56
CA PRO A 408 18.25 13.54 -17.66
C PRO A 408 16.73 13.42 -17.83
N GLU A 409 16.25 12.28 -18.34
CA GLU A 409 14.81 12.01 -18.54
C GLU A 409 14.08 11.57 -17.27
N LEU A 410 14.84 11.16 -16.23
CA LEU A 410 14.27 10.67 -14.99
C LEU A 410 13.57 11.82 -14.24
N LYS A 411 12.34 11.58 -13.80
CA LYS A 411 11.59 12.53 -12.98
C LYS A 411 11.94 12.33 -11.51
N LEU A 412 12.47 13.39 -10.91
CA LEU A 412 12.94 13.37 -9.52
C LEU A 412 11.89 13.94 -8.59
N ILE A 413 11.66 13.23 -7.48
CA ILE A 413 10.69 13.59 -6.45
C ILE A 413 11.43 13.82 -5.14
N GLY A 414 11.28 15.02 -4.57
CA GLY A 414 11.72 15.34 -3.21
C GLY A 414 10.55 15.23 -2.23
N THR A 415 10.83 15.41 -0.95
CA THR A 415 9.80 15.41 0.11
C THR A 415 9.71 16.77 0.80
N THR A 416 8.53 17.13 1.28
CA THR A 416 8.28 18.35 2.07
C THR A 416 8.10 18.05 3.56
N GLY A 417 8.63 16.93 4.02
CA GLY A 417 8.49 16.48 5.40
C GLY A 417 7.26 15.61 5.63
N PRO A 418 6.93 15.31 6.90
CA PRO A 418 5.81 14.45 7.29
C PRO A 418 4.45 15.16 7.28
N ASN A 419 4.46 16.48 7.04
CA ASN A 419 3.27 17.30 7.09
C ASN A 419 3.02 18.03 5.77
N SER A 420 1.81 18.55 5.61
CA SER A 420 1.39 19.36 4.48
C SER A 420 1.12 20.83 4.87
N GLU A 421 1.46 21.19 6.08
CA GLU A 421 1.36 22.53 6.65
C GLU A 421 2.17 22.61 7.95
N GLY A 422 2.59 23.76 8.35
CA GLY A 422 3.43 23.99 9.50
C GLY A 422 4.86 24.32 9.10
N TRP A 423 5.73 24.50 10.11
CA TRP A 423 7.07 25.07 9.90
C TRP A 423 7.95 24.21 8.96
N ASP A 424 7.88 22.90 9.05
CA ASP A 424 8.63 21.97 8.20
C ASP A 424 8.20 22.05 6.72
N PHE A 425 6.91 22.05 6.47
CA PHE A 425 6.36 22.23 5.13
C PHE A 425 6.67 23.62 4.56
N ASP A 426 6.47 24.69 5.35
CA ASP A 426 6.70 26.07 4.93
C ASP A 426 8.18 26.35 4.65
N LEU A 427 9.08 25.62 5.31
CA LEU A 427 10.51 25.67 5.09
C LEU A 427 10.94 24.92 3.80
N LEU A 428 10.37 23.72 3.57
CA LEU A 428 10.83 22.81 2.51
C LEU A 428 10.16 23.04 1.16
N GLN A 429 8.86 23.36 1.14
CA GLN A 429 8.12 23.51 -0.11
C GLN A 429 8.75 24.55 -1.08
N PRO A 430 9.20 25.76 -0.66
CA PRO A 430 9.94 26.66 -1.53
C PRO A 430 11.27 26.09 -2.02
N ARG A 431 11.98 25.34 -1.17
CA ARG A 431 13.28 24.71 -1.51
C ARG A 431 13.16 23.67 -2.60
N MET A 432 12.03 22.94 -2.67
CA MET A 432 11.77 21.99 -3.77
C MET A 432 11.76 22.69 -5.14
N LYS A 433 11.24 23.90 -5.20
CA LYS A 433 11.30 24.73 -6.42
C LYS A 433 12.72 25.19 -6.75
N GLU A 434 13.50 25.59 -5.77
CA GLU A 434 14.90 26.00 -5.92
C GLU A 434 15.78 24.82 -6.40
N LEU A 435 15.56 23.64 -5.85
CA LEU A 435 16.24 22.39 -6.23
C LEU A 435 15.77 21.84 -7.58
N LYS A 436 14.73 22.42 -8.19
CA LYS A 436 14.18 22.03 -9.49
C LYS A 436 13.80 20.54 -9.54
N VAL A 437 13.20 20.01 -8.48
CA VAL A 437 12.58 18.69 -8.54
C VAL A 437 11.39 18.73 -9.53
N ASP A 438 11.04 17.61 -10.11
CA ASP A 438 9.87 17.53 -11.01
C ASP A 438 8.56 17.52 -10.22
N LEU A 439 8.54 16.77 -9.10
CA LEU A 439 7.46 16.76 -8.15
C LEU A 439 8.02 16.85 -6.73
N TYR A 440 7.18 17.24 -5.80
CA TYR A 440 7.45 17.05 -4.37
C TYR A 440 6.32 16.28 -3.72
N ASP A 441 6.70 15.45 -2.77
CA ASP A 441 5.83 14.57 -2.00
C ASP A 441 5.36 15.29 -0.75
N GLU A 442 4.05 15.41 -0.57
CA GLU A 442 3.43 15.95 0.63
C GLU A 442 2.51 14.91 1.29
N HIS A 443 2.58 14.83 2.60
CA HIS A 443 1.85 13.86 3.40
C HIS A 443 0.85 14.54 4.33
N TYR A 444 -0.34 13.94 4.52
CA TYR A 444 -1.30 14.43 5.48
C TYR A 444 -2.22 13.35 6.03
N TYR A 445 -2.01 13.07 7.29
CA TYR A 445 -2.89 12.27 8.13
C TYR A 445 -3.61 13.23 9.08
N ARG A 446 -4.85 13.58 8.77
CA ARG A 446 -5.55 14.68 9.41
C ARG A 446 -6.94 14.24 9.88
N ASN A 447 -7.50 15.02 10.82
CA ASN A 447 -8.85 14.80 11.32
C ASN A 447 -9.94 15.24 10.33
N GLU A 448 -11.18 14.93 10.65
CA GLU A 448 -12.37 15.25 9.86
C GLU A 448 -12.51 16.74 9.53
N GLN A 449 -12.27 17.61 10.51
CA GLN A 449 -12.41 19.06 10.33
C GLN A 449 -11.41 19.60 9.30
N TRP A 450 -10.20 19.05 9.27
CA TRP A 450 -9.20 19.45 8.30
C TRP A 450 -9.67 19.10 6.87
N PHE A 451 -10.14 17.87 6.64
CA PHE A 451 -10.65 17.46 5.33
C PHE A 451 -11.81 18.32 4.85
N LEU A 452 -12.74 18.67 5.74
CA LEU A 452 -13.88 19.55 5.42
C LEU A 452 -13.42 20.98 5.04
N SER A 453 -12.38 21.50 5.68
CA SER A 453 -11.94 22.89 5.49
C SER A 453 -10.93 23.06 4.34
N HIS A 454 -10.33 21.99 3.84
CA HIS A 454 -9.26 22.06 2.84
C HIS A 454 -9.66 21.65 1.42
N GLY A 455 -10.96 21.72 1.08
CA GLY A 455 -11.47 21.45 -0.27
C GLY A 455 -10.90 22.36 -1.37
N LEU A 456 -10.35 23.53 -0.99
CA LEU A 456 -9.69 24.50 -1.90
C LEU A 456 -8.16 24.48 -1.79
N ARG A 457 -7.55 23.54 -1.08
CA ARG A 457 -6.10 23.52 -0.82
C ARG A 457 -5.26 23.82 -2.06
N TYR A 458 -5.44 23.09 -3.11
CA TYR A 458 -4.63 23.15 -4.32
C TYR A 458 -5.01 24.29 -5.28
N ASP A 459 -6.12 24.99 -5.06
CA ASP A 459 -6.56 26.09 -5.93
C ASP A 459 -5.62 27.30 -5.85
N THR A 460 -4.84 27.44 -4.78
CA THR A 460 -3.90 28.55 -4.55
C THR A 460 -2.43 28.23 -4.86
N TYR A 461 -2.12 26.97 -5.20
CA TYR A 461 -0.75 26.54 -5.46
C TYR A 461 -0.17 27.16 -6.74
N ASP A 462 1.17 27.41 -6.73
CA ASP A 462 1.89 27.94 -7.90
C ASP A 462 1.91 26.93 -9.04
N ARG A 463 1.25 27.25 -10.14
CA ARG A 463 1.17 26.37 -11.34
C ARG A 463 2.49 26.27 -12.11
N LYS A 464 3.46 27.17 -11.86
CA LYS A 464 4.74 27.23 -12.56
C LYS A 464 5.86 26.43 -11.85
N GLY A 465 5.63 26.04 -10.62
CA GLY A 465 6.58 25.25 -9.81
C GLY A 465 6.57 23.77 -10.12
N PRO A 466 7.29 22.97 -9.32
CA PRO A 466 7.19 21.53 -9.29
C PRO A 466 5.73 21.07 -9.08
N LYS A 467 5.41 19.88 -9.55
CA LYS A 467 4.08 19.31 -9.38
C LYS A 467 3.96 18.62 -8.02
N VAL A 468 2.74 18.40 -7.59
CA VAL A 468 2.44 17.75 -6.31
C VAL A 468 2.25 16.25 -6.50
N PHE A 469 2.87 15.51 -5.64
CA PHE A 469 2.56 14.14 -5.32
C PHE A 469 1.99 14.11 -3.89
N ALA A 470 0.70 13.83 -3.74
CA ALA A 470 0.09 13.56 -2.44
C ALA A 470 0.37 12.08 -2.10
N GLY A 471 1.59 11.81 -1.60
CA GLY A 471 2.16 10.47 -1.56
C GLY A 471 1.66 9.61 -0.40
N GLU A 472 1.21 10.25 0.68
CA GLU A 472 0.56 9.55 1.77
C GLU A 472 -0.57 10.41 2.34
N TYR A 473 -1.79 9.90 2.32
CA TYR A 473 -2.90 10.58 2.97
C TYR A 473 -4.00 9.62 3.41
N ALA A 474 -4.63 9.98 4.52
CA ALA A 474 -5.86 9.36 5.00
C ALA A 474 -6.56 10.29 6.01
N CYS A 475 -7.87 10.16 6.12
CA CYS A 475 -8.64 10.80 7.18
C CYS A 475 -8.59 9.95 8.45
N HIS A 476 -7.98 10.47 9.52
CA HIS A 476 -7.82 9.76 10.80
C HIS A 476 -9.10 9.77 11.68
N GLY A 477 -10.14 10.49 11.27
CA GLY A 477 -11.32 10.67 12.11
C GLY A 477 -11.09 11.63 13.27
N SER A 478 -12.07 11.72 14.17
CA SER A 478 -12.04 12.63 15.32
C SER A 478 -11.54 11.98 16.62
N ASN A 479 -11.32 10.66 16.61
CA ASN A 479 -10.73 9.90 17.74
C ASN A 479 -10.13 8.58 17.24
N ASP A 480 -9.27 7.99 18.06
CA ASP A 480 -8.49 6.77 17.71
C ASP A 480 -9.35 5.51 17.44
N HIS A 481 -10.64 5.55 17.71
CA HIS A 481 -11.54 4.42 17.50
C HIS A 481 -12.30 4.46 16.17
N LYS A 482 -12.19 5.57 15.42
CA LYS A 482 -13.00 5.85 14.23
C LYS A 482 -12.22 5.84 12.92
N TRP A 483 -11.16 5.09 12.82
CA TRP A 483 -10.41 4.94 11.58
C TRP A 483 -11.05 3.88 10.66
N ASN A 484 -11.04 4.11 9.34
CA ASN A 484 -11.63 3.28 8.28
C ASN A 484 -13.16 3.11 8.32
N HIS A 485 -13.87 3.96 9.03
CA HIS A 485 -15.33 3.93 8.96
C HIS A 485 -15.89 4.79 7.81
N TYR A 486 -17.19 4.65 7.56
CA TYR A 486 -17.85 5.25 6.42
C TYR A 486 -17.63 6.75 6.28
N TYR A 487 -17.73 7.51 7.39
CA TYR A 487 -17.62 8.98 7.35
C TYR A 487 -16.23 9.46 6.95
N THR A 488 -15.16 8.89 7.51
CA THR A 488 -13.79 9.25 7.13
C THR A 488 -13.55 9.03 5.63
N SER A 489 -14.04 7.91 5.09
CA SER A 489 -13.95 7.61 3.66
C SER A 489 -14.73 8.61 2.79
N LEU A 490 -15.89 9.07 3.27
CA LEU A 490 -16.66 10.11 2.58
C LEU A 490 -15.91 11.43 2.53
N LEU A 491 -15.21 11.82 3.60
CA LEU A 491 -14.39 13.03 3.64
C LEU A 491 -13.16 12.93 2.72
N GLU A 492 -12.57 11.75 2.59
CA GLU A 492 -11.53 11.48 1.59
C GLU A 492 -12.09 11.69 0.17
N ALA A 493 -13.30 11.18 -0.12
CA ALA A 493 -13.97 11.42 -1.40
C ALA A 493 -14.19 12.91 -1.67
N ALA A 494 -14.59 13.67 -0.66
CA ALA A 494 -14.77 15.12 -0.76
C ALA A 494 -13.44 15.83 -1.10
N HIS A 495 -12.37 15.50 -0.41
CA HIS A 495 -11.03 16.05 -0.65
C HIS A 495 -10.51 15.72 -2.06
N MET A 496 -10.74 14.51 -2.54
CA MET A 496 -10.32 14.08 -3.87
C MET A 496 -10.99 14.86 -5.00
N THR A 497 -12.15 15.52 -4.77
CA THR A 497 -12.71 16.48 -5.75
C THR A 497 -11.77 17.65 -5.97
N GLY A 498 -11.10 18.12 -4.92
CA GLY A 498 -10.08 19.18 -4.98
C GLY A 498 -8.82 18.74 -5.71
N ILE A 499 -8.34 17.53 -5.45
CA ILE A 499 -7.23 16.90 -6.17
C ILE A 499 -7.54 16.85 -7.67
N GLU A 500 -8.69 16.29 -8.05
CA GLU A 500 -9.08 16.12 -9.46
C GLU A 500 -9.27 17.46 -10.18
N ARG A 501 -9.89 18.44 -9.53
CA ARG A 501 -10.08 19.78 -10.09
C ARG A 501 -8.76 20.46 -10.42
N ASN A 502 -7.72 20.17 -9.67
CA ASN A 502 -6.39 20.75 -9.76
C ASN A 502 -5.36 19.79 -10.40
N ALA A 503 -5.77 19.02 -11.41
CA ALA A 503 -4.91 18.08 -12.12
C ALA A 503 -3.72 18.72 -12.86
N ASP A 504 -3.72 20.05 -13.00
CA ASP A 504 -2.59 20.81 -13.54
C ASP A 504 -1.46 21.01 -12.52
N ILE A 505 -1.71 20.79 -11.25
CA ILE A 505 -0.72 20.88 -10.18
C ILE A 505 -0.54 19.54 -9.46
N VAL A 506 -1.60 18.79 -9.15
CA VAL A 506 -1.53 17.46 -8.53
C VAL A 506 -1.44 16.41 -9.62
N HIS A 507 -0.30 15.77 -9.76
CA HIS A 507 -0.05 14.77 -10.80
C HIS A 507 -0.18 13.34 -10.29
N MET A 508 -0.07 13.12 -8.96
CA MET A 508 -0.16 11.83 -8.31
C MET A 508 -0.80 11.96 -6.94
N ALA A 509 -1.57 10.95 -6.55
CA ALA A 509 -2.12 10.80 -5.21
C ALA A 509 -2.22 9.31 -4.86
N THR A 510 -1.71 8.92 -3.68
CA THR A 510 -1.72 7.54 -3.20
C THR A 510 -2.22 7.48 -1.76
N TYR A 511 -3.30 6.72 -1.55
CA TYR A 511 -3.84 6.45 -0.22
C TYR A 511 -2.87 5.57 0.57
N ALA A 512 -2.69 5.84 1.85
CA ALA A 512 -1.73 5.14 2.70
C ALA A 512 -2.27 4.88 4.12
N PRO A 513 -1.87 3.72 4.74
CA PRO A 513 -1.26 2.54 4.13
C PRO A 513 -2.24 1.65 3.35
N LEU A 514 -1.70 0.64 2.61
CA LEU A 514 -2.52 -0.28 1.82
C LEU A 514 -3.08 -1.45 2.63
N PHE A 515 -2.22 -2.13 3.42
CA PHE A 515 -2.53 -3.44 3.98
C PHE A 515 -2.39 -3.48 5.49
N ALA A 516 -3.33 -4.19 6.15
CA ALA A 516 -3.20 -4.55 7.55
C ALA A 516 -3.67 -6.00 7.82
N HIS A 517 -2.79 -6.81 8.40
CA HIS A 517 -3.18 -8.08 8.98
C HIS A 517 -4.01 -7.84 10.25
N VAL A 518 -5.20 -8.41 10.37
CA VAL A 518 -6.13 -8.13 11.47
C VAL A 518 -5.57 -8.46 12.86
N GLU A 519 -4.61 -9.39 12.94
CA GLU A 519 -3.95 -9.74 14.20
C GLU A 519 -2.62 -8.98 14.39
N GLY A 520 -2.01 -8.49 13.29
CA GLY A 520 -0.68 -7.89 13.28
C GLY A 520 -0.64 -6.37 13.11
N TRP A 521 -1.77 -5.70 12.96
CA TRP A 521 -1.79 -4.26 12.72
C TRP A 521 -1.22 -3.46 13.90
N GLN A 522 -0.48 -2.44 13.57
CA GLN A 522 0.10 -1.47 14.51
C GLN A 522 -0.40 -0.05 14.20
N TRP A 523 -0.70 0.21 12.94
CA TRP A 523 -1.17 1.47 12.41
C TRP A 523 -2.46 1.26 11.61
N ARG A 524 -3.32 2.27 11.59
CA ARG A 524 -4.50 2.39 10.73
C ARG A 524 -4.85 3.87 10.53
N PRO A 525 -5.59 4.28 9.50
CA PRO A 525 -6.45 3.45 8.64
C PRO A 525 -5.67 2.72 7.54
N ASP A 526 -6.25 1.65 6.98
CA ASP A 526 -5.67 0.86 5.89
C ASP A 526 -6.73 0.58 4.81
N ALA A 527 -6.30 0.47 3.54
CA ALA A 527 -7.24 0.25 2.43
C ALA A 527 -7.79 -1.17 2.42
N ILE A 528 -6.97 -2.18 2.72
CA ILE A 528 -7.31 -3.61 2.65
C ILE A 528 -6.89 -4.28 3.94
N TRP A 529 -7.84 -4.95 4.58
CA TRP A 529 -7.61 -5.74 5.78
C TRP A 529 -7.71 -7.22 5.47
N PHE A 530 -6.86 -8.04 6.08
CA PHE A 530 -6.82 -9.46 5.78
C PHE A 530 -6.42 -10.31 6.99
N ASP A 531 -6.82 -11.58 6.95
CA ASP A 531 -6.23 -12.68 7.72
C ASP A 531 -5.51 -13.64 6.76
N ASN A 532 -5.06 -14.77 7.23
CA ASN A 532 -4.33 -15.73 6.40
C ASN A 532 -5.21 -16.43 5.34
N LEU A 533 -6.52 -16.30 5.38
CA LEU A 533 -7.45 -16.96 4.45
C LEU A 533 -8.34 -16.00 3.67
N ARG A 534 -8.63 -14.83 4.22
CA ARG A 534 -9.67 -13.91 3.77
C ARG A 534 -9.14 -12.47 3.73
N MET A 535 -9.82 -11.62 3.02
CA MET A 535 -9.59 -10.17 3.06
C MET A 535 -10.91 -9.42 2.94
N PHE A 536 -10.92 -8.17 3.33
CA PHE A 536 -11.98 -7.24 2.98
C PHE A 536 -11.41 -5.89 2.53
N LYS A 537 -12.16 -5.23 1.67
CA LYS A 537 -11.89 -3.88 1.17
C LYS A 537 -12.55 -2.88 2.11
N SER A 538 -11.79 -1.92 2.65
CA SER A 538 -12.38 -0.83 3.42
C SER A 538 -13.23 0.08 2.54
N VAL A 539 -14.01 0.97 3.13
CA VAL A 539 -14.79 1.94 2.36
C VAL A 539 -13.86 2.92 1.64
N SER A 540 -12.73 3.28 2.25
CA SER A 540 -11.67 4.09 1.60
C SER A 540 -11.14 3.44 0.33
N TYR A 541 -10.96 2.11 0.30
CA TYR A 541 -10.59 1.39 -0.92
C TYR A 541 -11.57 1.68 -2.07
N TYR A 542 -12.88 1.60 -1.81
CA TYR A 542 -13.89 1.85 -2.84
C TYR A 542 -13.89 3.31 -3.31
N VAL A 543 -13.63 4.26 -2.43
CA VAL A 543 -13.46 5.67 -2.80
C VAL A 543 -12.30 5.83 -3.77
N GLN A 544 -11.12 5.29 -3.45
CA GLN A 544 -9.94 5.35 -4.32
C GLN A 544 -10.22 4.68 -5.68
N GLN A 545 -10.84 3.50 -5.68
CA GLN A 545 -11.22 2.76 -6.88
C GLN A 545 -12.20 3.55 -7.77
N MET A 546 -13.23 4.17 -7.17
CA MET A 546 -14.21 4.98 -7.92
C MET A 546 -13.54 6.14 -8.65
N TYR A 547 -12.56 6.81 -8.03
CA TYR A 547 -11.79 7.87 -8.68
C TYR A 547 -10.85 7.34 -9.75
N ALA A 548 -10.08 6.30 -9.48
CA ALA A 548 -9.10 5.74 -10.42
C ALA A 548 -9.75 5.20 -11.69
N MET A 549 -10.83 4.44 -11.56
CA MET A 549 -11.58 3.88 -12.69
C MET A 549 -12.34 4.95 -13.50
N ASN A 550 -12.56 6.12 -12.94
CA ASN A 550 -13.36 7.20 -13.54
C ASN A 550 -12.60 8.54 -13.59
N LYS A 551 -11.29 8.49 -13.80
CA LYS A 551 -10.46 9.71 -13.78
C LYS A 551 -10.61 10.59 -15.02
N GLY A 552 -11.09 10.04 -16.15
CA GLY A 552 -11.14 10.75 -17.41
C GLY A 552 -9.77 11.15 -17.98
N THR A 553 -9.76 12.07 -18.94
CA THR A 553 -8.53 12.57 -19.60
C THR A 553 -8.29 14.06 -19.42
N ASN A 554 -9.35 14.81 -19.15
CA ASN A 554 -9.27 16.28 -18.98
C ASN A 554 -10.28 16.75 -17.92
N VAL A 555 -9.88 17.69 -17.12
CA VAL A 555 -10.77 18.40 -16.20
C VAL A 555 -11.81 19.20 -17.01
N LEU A 556 -13.04 19.25 -16.52
CA LEU A 556 -14.07 20.20 -16.94
C LEU A 556 -14.34 21.21 -15.82
N SER A 557 -14.60 22.46 -16.18
CA SER A 557 -15.03 23.43 -15.19
C SER A 557 -16.41 23.07 -14.65
N LEU A 558 -16.48 22.87 -13.33
CA LEU A 558 -17.71 22.68 -12.57
C LEU A 558 -17.78 23.75 -11.48
N THR A 559 -18.88 24.52 -11.46
CA THR A 559 -19.08 25.61 -10.50
C THR A 559 -20.50 25.63 -9.96
N MET A 560 -20.66 26.20 -8.77
CA MET A 560 -21.92 26.64 -8.20
C MET A 560 -21.78 28.13 -7.86
N ASP A 561 -22.66 28.96 -8.38
CA ASP A 561 -22.57 30.42 -8.26
C ASP A 561 -21.19 31.00 -8.68
N LYS A 562 -20.64 30.45 -9.78
CA LYS A 562 -19.31 30.78 -10.34
C LYS A 562 -18.12 30.47 -9.41
N LYS A 563 -18.31 29.69 -8.35
CA LYS A 563 -17.26 29.24 -7.43
C LYS A 563 -17.05 27.71 -7.54
N PRO A 564 -15.84 27.21 -7.26
CA PRO A 564 -15.64 25.78 -7.09
C PRO A 564 -16.57 25.21 -6.03
N VAL A 565 -17.02 23.96 -6.20
CA VAL A 565 -17.87 23.28 -5.23
C VAL A 565 -16.96 22.51 -4.26
N ALA A 566 -16.74 23.08 -3.09
CA ALA A 566 -15.72 22.65 -2.14
C ALA A 566 -16.12 22.87 -0.67
N GLY A 567 -17.40 22.65 -0.35
CA GLY A 567 -17.92 22.80 1.02
C GLY A 567 -17.94 24.23 1.54
N GLN A 568 -17.91 25.23 0.65
CA GLN A 568 -17.91 26.65 1.03
C GLN A 568 -19.27 27.08 1.57
N ALA A 569 -19.31 28.23 2.23
CA ALA A 569 -20.57 28.82 2.73
C ALA A 569 -21.63 28.94 1.61
N GLY A 570 -22.84 28.43 1.86
CA GLY A 570 -23.94 28.36 0.91
C GLY A 570 -23.90 27.19 -0.05
N GLN A 571 -22.94 26.26 0.12
CA GLN A 571 -22.86 25.00 -0.65
C GLN A 571 -23.37 23.78 0.13
N ASP A 572 -23.82 23.97 1.36
CA ASP A 572 -24.52 23.01 2.22
C ASP A 572 -23.82 21.61 2.30
N GLY A 573 -22.48 21.64 2.42
CA GLY A 573 -21.65 20.42 2.52
C GLY A 573 -21.41 19.68 1.20
N LEU A 574 -21.72 20.31 0.06
CA LEU A 574 -21.44 19.74 -1.26
C LEU A 574 -19.99 19.98 -1.69
N PHE A 575 -19.37 18.92 -2.22
CA PHE A 575 -18.09 18.94 -2.92
C PHE A 575 -18.28 18.31 -4.30
N ALA A 576 -17.68 18.88 -5.34
CA ALA A 576 -17.83 18.29 -6.67
C ALA A 576 -16.65 18.59 -7.59
N SER A 577 -16.43 17.67 -8.52
CA SER A 577 -15.52 17.79 -9.66
C SER A 577 -16.14 17.21 -10.91
N SER A 578 -15.61 17.58 -12.08
CA SER A 578 -16.03 16.98 -13.34
C SER A 578 -14.86 16.83 -14.31
N VAL A 579 -14.90 15.76 -15.08
CA VAL A 579 -13.88 15.42 -16.08
C VAL A 579 -14.54 14.95 -17.37
N PHE A 580 -13.77 15.01 -18.45
CA PHE A 580 -14.12 14.42 -19.74
C PHE A 580 -13.15 13.29 -20.07
N ASP A 581 -13.66 12.17 -20.51
CA ASP A 581 -12.87 11.09 -21.04
C ASP A 581 -12.95 11.07 -22.56
N LYS A 582 -11.85 11.38 -23.23
CA LYS A 582 -11.74 11.36 -24.70
C LYS A 582 -11.88 9.96 -25.29
N ASN A 583 -11.51 8.92 -24.51
CA ASN A 583 -11.51 7.54 -24.99
C ASN A 583 -12.94 6.99 -25.05
N THR A 584 -13.78 7.33 -24.07
CA THR A 584 -15.17 6.86 -24.01
C THR A 584 -16.18 7.89 -24.52
N GLY A 585 -15.79 9.18 -24.62
CA GLY A 585 -16.68 10.29 -24.94
C GLY A 585 -17.62 10.64 -23.78
N GLU A 586 -17.28 10.30 -22.55
CA GLU A 586 -18.13 10.53 -21.40
C GLU A 586 -17.75 11.81 -20.65
N VAL A 587 -18.76 12.55 -20.21
CA VAL A 587 -18.66 13.54 -19.14
C VAL A 587 -18.90 12.80 -17.82
N ILE A 588 -17.93 12.86 -16.92
CA ILE A 588 -17.98 12.19 -15.64
C ILE A 588 -18.04 13.28 -14.55
N ILE A 589 -19.04 13.19 -13.69
CA ILE A 589 -19.28 14.18 -12.64
C ILE A 589 -19.30 13.45 -11.31
N LYS A 590 -18.57 13.96 -10.33
CA LYS A 590 -18.46 13.41 -8.99
C LYS A 590 -19.04 14.43 -8.01
N VAL A 591 -20.00 14.02 -7.20
CA VAL A 591 -20.65 14.88 -6.18
C VAL A 591 -20.63 14.14 -4.86
N VAL A 592 -20.11 14.80 -3.84
CA VAL A 592 -20.08 14.32 -2.45
C VAL A 592 -20.94 15.24 -1.61
N ASN A 593 -21.89 14.68 -0.88
CA ASN A 593 -22.70 15.35 0.11
C ASN A 593 -22.23 14.93 1.52
N THR A 594 -21.56 15.82 2.21
CA THR A 594 -21.07 15.61 3.58
C THR A 594 -22.07 16.06 4.66
N SER A 595 -23.24 16.56 4.25
CA SER A 595 -24.28 17.01 5.18
C SER A 595 -25.22 15.84 5.58
N ASN A 596 -25.90 15.99 6.70
CA ASN A 596 -26.90 15.02 7.18
C ASN A 596 -28.29 15.22 6.55
N GLN A 597 -28.38 16.04 5.49
CA GLN A 597 -29.60 16.28 4.72
C GLN A 597 -29.40 15.86 3.27
N SER A 598 -30.47 15.34 2.66
CA SER A 598 -30.49 15.19 1.20
C SER A 598 -30.43 16.57 0.54
N GLN A 599 -29.65 16.67 -0.54
CA GLN A 599 -29.46 17.94 -1.27
C GLN A 599 -30.03 17.84 -2.68
N PRO A 600 -31.11 18.58 -2.99
CA PRO A 600 -31.62 18.66 -4.35
C PRO A 600 -30.64 19.42 -5.24
N ILE A 601 -30.21 18.82 -6.34
CA ILE A 601 -29.29 19.42 -7.29
C ILE A 601 -29.84 19.45 -8.70
N SER A 602 -29.41 20.44 -9.47
CA SER A 602 -29.62 20.55 -10.91
C SER A 602 -28.28 20.73 -11.60
N ILE A 603 -27.79 19.70 -12.31
CA ILE A 603 -26.53 19.77 -13.06
C ILE A 603 -26.82 20.20 -14.49
N GLN A 604 -26.31 21.37 -14.87
CA GLN A 604 -26.45 21.95 -16.21
C GLN A 604 -25.21 21.62 -17.06
N LEU A 605 -25.36 20.75 -18.05
CA LEU A 605 -24.30 20.34 -18.96
C LEU A 605 -24.28 21.28 -20.19
N THR A 606 -23.61 22.42 -20.06
CA THR A 606 -23.53 23.43 -21.14
C THR A 606 -22.74 22.91 -22.32
N GLY A 607 -23.36 22.88 -23.50
CA GLY A 607 -22.76 22.34 -24.74
C GLY A 607 -23.23 20.95 -25.11
N MET A 608 -23.97 20.29 -24.24
CA MET A 608 -24.72 19.07 -24.57
C MET A 608 -26.17 19.41 -24.92
N LYS A 609 -26.80 18.60 -25.78
CA LYS A 609 -28.19 18.78 -26.21
C LYS A 609 -28.89 17.43 -26.27
N GLY A 610 -30.22 17.48 -26.04
CA GLY A 610 -31.09 16.30 -26.15
C GLY A 610 -31.15 15.48 -24.86
N GLU A 611 -32.14 14.59 -24.82
CA GLU A 611 -32.31 13.63 -23.73
C GLU A 611 -31.23 12.58 -23.73
N ARG A 612 -30.84 12.14 -22.54
CA ARG A 612 -29.79 11.13 -22.33
C ARG A 612 -30.12 10.24 -21.13
N THR A 613 -29.31 9.23 -20.95
CA THR A 613 -29.30 8.44 -19.71
C THR A 613 -27.90 8.57 -19.09
N ALA A 614 -27.86 8.98 -17.83
CA ALA A 614 -26.65 8.94 -17.02
C ALA A 614 -26.57 7.57 -16.35
N GLN A 615 -25.42 6.92 -16.41
CA GLN A 615 -25.07 5.85 -15.49
C GLN A 615 -24.62 6.47 -14.17
N THR A 616 -25.03 5.89 -13.05
CA THR A 616 -24.65 6.36 -11.73
C THR A 616 -23.94 5.27 -10.93
N ILE A 617 -22.98 5.69 -10.11
CA ILE A 617 -22.36 4.85 -9.09
C ILE A 617 -22.51 5.59 -7.77
N THR A 618 -23.15 4.98 -6.78
CA THR A 618 -23.44 5.64 -5.51
C THR A 618 -22.87 4.83 -4.35
N LEU A 619 -22.07 5.50 -3.54
CA LEU A 619 -21.62 5.02 -2.23
C LEU A 619 -22.43 5.77 -1.17
N SER A 620 -23.32 5.09 -0.45
CA SER A 620 -24.16 5.67 0.59
C SER A 620 -24.42 4.65 1.70
N HIS A 621 -24.43 5.14 2.94
CA HIS A 621 -24.73 4.34 4.12
C HIS A 621 -25.31 5.23 5.23
N ASN A 622 -26.14 4.66 6.10
CA ASN A 622 -26.80 5.45 7.17
C ASN A 622 -25.96 5.51 8.46
N GLY A 623 -25.10 4.53 8.71
CA GLY A 623 -24.25 4.48 9.90
C GLY A 623 -22.91 5.12 9.62
N MET A 624 -22.65 6.25 10.26
CA MET A 624 -21.42 7.03 10.06
C MET A 624 -20.17 6.31 10.56
N ASP A 625 -20.32 5.55 11.63
CA ASP A 625 -19.25 4.79 12.28
C ASP A 625 -19.17 3.33 11.80
N ASP A 626 -19.95 2.98 10.77
CA ASP A 626 -19.96 1.63 10.22
C ASP A 626 -18.76 1.39 9.29
N GLU A 627 -18.28 0.16 9.27
CA GLU A 627 -17.15 -0.29 8.45
C GLU A 627 -17.42 -1.68 7.84
N ASN A 628 -16.64 -2.03 6.83
CA ASN A 628 -16.56 -3.41 6.35
C ASN A 628 -15.65 -4.22 7.29
N THR A 629 -15.90 -5.52 7.41
CA THR A 629 -15.14 -6.44 8.27
C THR A 629 -14.95 -7.79 7.58
N LEU A 630 -14.07 -8.65 8.10
CA LEU A 630 -13.92 -10.03 7.58
C LEU A 630 -15.24 -10.83 7.59
N ASP A 631 -16.10 -10.57 8.57
CA ASP A 631 -17.40 -11.26 8.68
C ASP A 631 -18.50 -10.58 7.84
N ASN A 632 -18.28 -9.33 7.43
CA ASN A 632 -19.22 -8.56 6.61
C ASN A 632 -18.48 -7.71 5.57
N PRO A 633 -17.77 -8.34 4.62
CA PRO A 633 -16.82 -7.67 3.74
C PRO A 633 -17.47 -6.73 2.72
N GLU A 634 -18.76 -6.88 2.46
CA GLU A 634 -19.53 -6.12 1.47
C GLU A 634 -20.67 -5.30 2.09
N ARG A 635 -20.62 -5.03 3.40
CA ARG A 635 -21.64 -4.24 4.10
C ARG A 635 -21.86 -2.87 3.45
N ILE A 636 -20.75 -2.22 3.04
CA ILE A 636 -20.76 -0.90 2.43
C ILE A 636 -19.97 -0.99 1.12
N THR A 637 -20.70 -0.94 0.00
CA THR A 637 -20.14 -1.04 -1.35
C THR A 637 -20.83 -0.08 -2.30
N PRO A 638 -20.15 0.38 -3.38
CA PRO A 638 -20.77 1.20 -4.42
C PRO A 638 -21.90 0.44 -5.14
N LYS A 639 -23.00 1.14 -5.43
CA LYS A 639 -24.16 0.62 -6.14
C LYS A 639 -24.35 1.33 -7.47
N ASN A 640 -24.54 0.55 -8.52
CA ASN A 640 -24.82 1.06 -9.86
C ASN A 640 -26.31 1.40 -10.02
N GLY A 641 -26.58 2.41 -10.85
CA GLY A 641 -27.93 2.83 -11.20
C GLY A 641 -27.95 3.63 -12.51
N THR A 642 -29.11 4.17 -12.85
CA THR A 642 -29.28 5.04 -14.00
C THR A 642 -30.22 6.19 -13.66
N LEU A 643 -30.04 7.34 -14.31
CA LEU A 643 -30.86 8.51 -14.16
C LEU A 643 -31.16 9.13 -15.53
N LYS A 644 -32.39 9.59 -15.73
CA LYS A 644 -32.77 10.33 -16.94
C LYS A 644 -32.15 11.72 -16.90
N VAL A 645 -31.65 12.18 -18.05
CA VAL A 645 -31.08 13.51 -18.25
C VAL A 645 -31.92 14.21 -19.31
N ASP A 646 -32.60 15.28 -18.92
CA ASP A 646 -33.58 15.97 -19.76
C ASP A 646 -32.95 17.01 -20.69
N ALA A 647 -33.64 17.27 -21.81
CA ALA A 647 -33.32 18.38 -22.69
C ALA A 647 -33.77 19.70 -22.07
N GLY A 648 -32.83 20.61 -21.75
CA GLY A 648 -33.09 21.96 -21.30
C GLY A 648 -32.87 23.00 -22.38
N LYS A 649 -33.25 24.25 -22.14
CA LYS A 649 -32.94 25.38 -23.01
C LYS A 649 -31.44 25.72 -22.98
N GLY A 650 -30.73 25.36 -24.03
CA GLY A 650 -29.28 25.65 -24.19
C GLY A 650 -28.32 24.73 -23.43
N ALA A 651 -28.80 23.81 -22.63
CA ALA A 651 -28.02 22.83 -21.89
C ALA A 651 -28.83 21.53 -21.68
N THR A 652 -28.16 20.43 -21.44
CA THR A 652 -28.77 19.19 -20.94
C THR A 652 -28.84 19.25 -19.42
N LEU A 653 -29.93 18.82 -18.82
CA LEU A 653 -30.25 18.99 -17.41
C LEU A 653 -30.36 17.64 -16.71
N LEU A 654 -29.56 17.43 -15.67
CA LEU A 654 -29.63 16.29 -14.77
C LEU A 654 -30.18 16.79 -13.44
N LEU A 655 -31.35 16.30 -13.04
CA LEU A 655 -31.97 16.61 -11.76
C LEU A 655 -31.84 15.39 -10.85
N ASP A 656 -31.39 15.60 -9.63
CA ASP A 656 -31.23 14.53 -8.65
C ASP A 656 -31.34 15.08 -7.21
N ASP A 657 -31.67 14.18 -6.30
CA ASP A 657 -31.55 14.36 -4.85
C ASP A 657 -30.35 13.57 -4.36
N ILE A 658 -29.27 14.25 -4.04
CA ILE A 658 -28.08 13.61 -3.49
C ILE A 658 -28.40 13.19 -2.05
N PRO A 659 -28.39 11.88 -1.73
CA PRO A 659 -28.67 11.45 -0.37
C PRO A 659 -27.76 12.10 0.65
N ALA A 660 -28.23 12.27 1.88
CA ALA A 660 -27.39 12.66 2.99
C ALA A 660 -26.15 11.75 3.07
N MET A 661 -25.01 12.32 3.43
CA MET A 661 -23.77 11.54 3.64
C MET A 661 -23.52 10.53 2.52
N SER A 662 -23.33 11.01 1.28
CA SER A 662 -23.12 10.12 0.13
C SER A 662 -22.14 10.66 -0.88
N PHE A 663 -21.52 9.74 -1.63
CA PHE A 663 -20.72 10.02 -2.81
C PHE A 663 -21.40 9.42 -4.03
N ARG A 664 -21.74 10.27 -5.01
CA ARG A 664 -22.36 9.85 -6.26
C ARG A 664 -21.58 10.32 -7.48
N LEU A 665 -21.38 9.41 -8.39
CA LEU A 665 -20.72 9.62 -9.67
C LEU A 665 -21.74 9.46 -10.79
N TYR A 666 -21.69 10.36 -11.79
CA TYR A 666 -22.52 10.30 -13.00
C TYR A 666 -21.64 10.20 -14.22
N LYS A 667 -22.01 9.33 -15.16
CA LYS A 667 -21.38 9.18 -16.47
C LYS A 667 -22.40 9.47 -17.55
N VAL A 668 -22.20 10.51 -18.31
CA VAL A 668 -23.11 10.97 -19.37
C VAL A 668 -22.36 11.00 -20.68
N LYS A 669 -22.81 10.22 -21.64
CA LYS A 669 -22.19 10.17 -22.97
C LYS A 669 -22.50 11.47 -23.72
N LYS A 670 -21.44 12.14 -24.24
CA LYS A 670 -21.55 13.41 -24.93
C LYS A 670 -22.17 13.29 -26.33
#